data_d1361049696db790aa00a68182f70919
#
_entry.id   d1361049696db790aa00a68182f70919
#
_cell.length_a   1.000
_cell.length_b   1.000
_cell.length_c   1.000
_cell.angle_alpha   90.00
_cell.angle_beta   90.00
_cell.angle_gamma   90.00
#
_symmetry.space_group_name_H-M   'P 1'
#
loop_
_entity.id
_entity.type
_entity.pdbx_description
1 polymer ?
#
loop_
_entity_poly.entity_id
_entity_poly.type
_entity_poly.pdbx_seq_one_letter_code
_entity_poly.pdbx_strand_id
1 'polypeptide(L)'
;MDHKLNIEDLQESLQTSFICKKHDSSEKYRSKFLINSGQFSAGNIQKVICDILDELRGCESFDISVAFITDGGVNLLTQTLLELKEKGIKGRILTTDYNLFSEPSALKELAKFENIDVRMYRCKEGSGFHVKSFIFNHSSQCNVIIGSSNLTQNALTTNQEWNVKFVSTFEGEMVFLIKKEFEKLWNDPLSFPLEEVIEEYEQERKTLKDLQRKAKAYISSLPQKVELKPNKMQESFIKKLDEIYHSGQNRALLISATGTGKTYAAAFSVKHLMEQKKPEHHKRPIKKVLFVVHREQIAIQAKNSFARVIGSEHGQTYGLLSGNHKDKECTFLFSTIQTLSLDRILKDFAPDAFDFIIIDEAHRSGANSYDKIMAHFQPEFWLGMTATPERTDDKDVFKIFNHQIAYEIRLKDALDYNLLCPFHYHGISDLKINNEEQKDFSNFAYLTSDERVKHVLQKAEEFKFSGERVKGLIFCSSVDEAKVLSEKLNQHNLRTTYLTGASKPEARLAAVDRLAGADGPQALDYILTVDIFNEGVDIPEINQVIFLRPTQSPIIFTQQLGRGLRKAAGKEYVVILDFIANYEKNYLIPVALSGDNSYDKDSMRKLVMLGTKVIPGASTVEFEKVVRDRVLESIDNARTNTVELLRTSYQAIKNKLGRIPNLVDFYPHNGIDAVKFFEKKWAHYGSSYYGFLAKYEREFPAVSYSRRQEAR
;
A
#
# COMPACT_ATOMS: atom_id res chain seq x y z
N MET A 1 -3.37 12.24 34.37
CA MET A 1 -4.43 11.86 35.37
C MET A 1 -4.09 10.47 35.85
N ASP A 2 -3.67 10.35 37.11
CA ASP A 2 -3.37 9.05 37.72
C ASP A 2 -4.67 8.25 37.87
N HIS A 3 -4.92 7.38 36.92
CA HIS A 3 -6.01 6.43 37.04
C HIS A 3 -5.57 5.27 37.95
N LYS A 4 -5.81 5.41 39.24
CA LYS A 4 -5.70 4.27 40.16
C LYS A 4 -6.56 3.11 39.62
N LEU A 5 -6.01 1.90 39.72
CA LEU A 5 -6.73 0.67 39.35
C LEU A 5 -8.00 0.58 40.22
N ASN A 6 -9.15 0.42 39.57
CA ASN A 6 -10.39 0.09 40.26
C ASN A 6 -10.49 -1.44 40.39
N ILE A 7 -10.39 -1.93 41.63
CA ILE A 7 -10.42 -3.39 41.92
C ILE A 7 -11.79 -3.99 41.60
N GLU A 8 -12.89 -3.26 41.82
CA GLU A 8 -14.24 -3.72 41.51
C GLU A 8 -14.41 -3.91 40.00
N ASP A 9 -14.01 -2.91 39.18
CA ASP A 9 -14.03 -3.00 37.72
C ASP A 9 -13.17 -4.16 37.22
N LEU A 10 -12.02 -4.42 37.85
CA LEU A 10 -11.18 -5.55 37.50
C LEU A 10 -11.87 -6.88 37.81
N GLN A 11 -12.50 -7.01 38.97
CA GLN A 11 -13.25 -8.22 39.38
C GLN A 11 -14.42 -8.49 38.42
N GLU A 12 -15.19 -7.48 38.06
CA GLU A 12 -16.28 -7.57 37.09
C GLU A 12 -15.75 -7.98 35.70
N SER A 13 -14.61 -7.41 35.31
CA SER A 13 -13.97 -7.76 34.03
C SER A 13 -13.46 -9.20 33.99
N LEU A 14 -12.95 -9.73 35.10
CA LEU A 14 -12.57 -11.15 35.21
C LEU A 14 -13.81 -12.05 35.15
N GLN A 15 -14.92 -11.68 35.79
CA GLN A 15 -16.19 -12.42 35.68
C GLN A 15 -16.67 -12.47 34.22
N THR A 16 -16.63 -11.34 33.50
CA THR A 16 -17.02 -11.29 32.08
C THR A 16 -16.12 -12.17 31.23
N SER A 17 -14.80 -12.13 31.48
CA SER A 17 -13.82 -12.81 30.64
C SER A 17 -13.76 -14.33 30.87
N PHE A 18 -13.92 -14.78 32.13
CA PHE A 18 -13.64 -16.18 32.49
C PHE A 18 -14.85 -16.94 33.06
N ILE A 19 -15.95 -16.27 33.43
CA ILE A 19 -17.09 -16.92 34.07
C ILE A 19 -18.35 -16.76 33.21
N CYS A 20 -18.77 -15.54 32.87
CA CYS A 20 -20.02 -15.28 32.16
C CYS A 20 -19.94 -14.05 31.25
N LYS A 21 -19.95 -14.26 29.93
CA LYS A 21 -19.90 -13.18 28.93
C LYS A 21 -21.11 -12.24 28.90
N LYS A 22 -22.18 -12.57 29.63
CA LYS A 22 -23.38 -11.73 29.74
C LYS A 22 -23.23 -10.68 30.82
N HIS A 23 -22.18 -10.76 31.65
CA HIS A 23 -21.87 -9.74 32.66
C HIS A 23 -21.35 -8.50 31.96
N ASP A 24 -21.88 -7.34 32.32
CA ASP A 24 -21.39 -6.06 31.78
C ASP A 24 -20.20 -5.58 32.62
N SER A 25 -19.12 -5.20 31.96
CA SER A 25 -17.89 -4.76 32.62
C SER A 25 -17.08 -3.83 31.73
N SER A 26 -16.20 -3.05 32.36
CA SER A 26 -15.29 -2.14 31.67
C SER A 26 -14.38 -2.90 30.69
N GLU A 27 -14.32 -2.47 29.43
CA GLU A 27 -13.39 -3.03 28.45
C GLU A 27 -11.92 -2.82 28.79
N LYS A 28 -11.61 -1.83 29.62
CA LYS A 28 -10.24 -1.43 29.99
C LYS A 28 -9.48 -2.54 30.70
N TYR A 29 -10.15 -3.29 31.57
CA TYR A 29 -9.53 -4.36 32.39
C TYR A 29 -9.90 -5.77 31.90
N ARG A 30 -10.65 -5.87 30.82
CA ARG A 30 -11.13 -7.15 30.31
C ARG A 30 -9.99 -7.95 29.71
N SER A 31 -9.84 -9.20 30.13
CA SER A 31 -8.95 -10.15 29.47
C SER A 31 -9.48 -10.42 28.06
N LYS A 32 -8.59 -10.45 27.08
CA LYS A 32 -8.95 -10.53 25.66
C LYS A 32 -8.20 -11.67 24.99
N PHE A 33 -8.88 -12.36 24.11
CA PHE A 33 -8.25 -13.25 23.14
C PHE A 33 -7.86 -12.43 21.91
N LEU A 34 -6.57 -12.42 21.59
CA LEU A 34 -6.01 -11.60 20.52
C LEU A 34 -5.61 -12.49 19.34
N ILE A 35 -6.10 -12.13 18.17
CA ILE A 35 -5.82 -12.82 16.90
C ILE A 35 -5.55 -11.79 15.81
N ASN A 36 -4.93 -12.23 14.74
CA ASN A 36 -4.93 -11.49 13.48
C ASN A 36 -6.09 -11.98 12.65
N SER A 37 -7.15 -11.21 12.52
CA SER A 37 -8.33 -11.58 11.75
C SER A 37 -9.06 -10.37 11.21
N GLY A 38 -9.91 -10.63 10.26
CA GLY A 38 -10.83 -9.67 9.70
C GLY A 38 -10.49 -9.33 8.27
N GLN A 39 -11.48 -9.56 7.41
CA GLN A 39 -11.51 -8.95 6.10
C GLN A 39 -12.00 -7.52 6.29
N PHE A 40 -11.35 -6.58 5.64
CA PHE A 40 -11.74 -5.16 5.67
C PHE A 40 -13.22 -4.96 5.30
N SER A 41 -13.72 -5.76 4.36
CA SER A 41 -15.13 -5.80 3.94
C SER A 41 -16.13 -6.07 5.08
N ALA A 42 -15.67 -6.70 6.17
CA ALA A 42 -16.51 -6.98 7.36
C ALA A 42 -16.43 -5.92 8.47
N GLY A 43 -15.60 -4.89 8.31
CA GLY A 43 -15.50 -3.76 9.25
C GLY A 43 -14.76 -4.03 10.56
N ASN A 44 -14.28 -5.25 10.80
CA ASN A 44 -13.61 -5.67 12.04
C ASN A 44 -12.23 -6.25 11.74
N ILE A 45 -11.23 -5.38 11.66
CA ILE A 45 -9.82 -5.78 11.57
C ILE A 45 -9.27 -5.93 12.99
N GLN A 46 -8.68 -7.09 13.29
CA GLN A 46 -7.94 -7.33 14.53
C GLN A 46 -6.48 -7.66 14.17
N LYS A 47 -5.56 -7.01 14.83
CA LYS A 47 -4.12 -7.24 14.71
C LYS A 47 -3.50 -7.22 16.09
N VAL A 48 -2.71 -8.23 16.42
CA VAL A 48 -2.01 -8.34 17.70
C VAL A 48 -1.14 -7.11 17.98
N ILE A 49 -0.50 -6.56 16.93
CA ILE A 49 0.32 -5.34 17.05
C ILE A 49 -0.45 -4.16 17.66
N CYS A 50 -1.74 -4.01 17.39
CA CYS A 50 -2.51 -2.88 17.88
C CYS A 50 -2.62 -2.87 19.41
N ASP A 51 -2.84 -4.04 20.03
CA ASP A 51 -2.87 -4.14 21.47
C ASP A 51 -1.49 -3.94 22.08
N ILE A 52 -0.41 -4.43 21.45
CA ILE A 52 0.97 -4.20 21.89
C ILE A 52 1.32 -2.70 21.86
N LEU A 53 0.98 -1.98 20.79
CA LEU A 53 1.23 -0.55 20.68
C LEU A 53 0.43 0.27 21.71
N ASP A 54 -0.83 -0.09 21.96
CA ASP A 54 -1.65 0.56 22.98
C ASP A 54 -1.04 0.41 24.37
N GLU A 55 -0.57 -0.81 24.71
CA GLU A 55 0.09 -1.08 25.99
C GLU A 55 1.42 -0.35 26.15
N LEU A 56 2.28 -0.38 25.12
CA LEU A 56 3.56 0.34 25.13
C LEU A 56 3.37 1.84 25.37
N ARG A 57 2.39 2.47 24.71
CA ARG A 57 2.13 3.92 24.90
C ARG A 57 1.67 4.29 26.29
N GLY A 58 1.07 3.35 27.01
CA GLY A 58 0.50 3.56 28.33
C GLY A 58 1.35 3.08 29.49
N CYS A 59 2.41 2.30 29.27
CA CYS A 59 3.20 1.71 30.34
C CYS A 59 4.27 2.66 30.90
N GLU A 60 4.78 2.34 32.11
CA GLU A 60 5.92 2.97 32.75
C GLU A 60 7.24 2.19 32.50
N SER A 61 7.12 0.90 32.21
CA SER A 61 8.22 0.04 31.74
C SER A 61 7.65 -1.19 31.07
N PHE A 62 8.48 -1.88 30.29
CA PHE A 62 8.07 -3.11 29.63
C PHE A 62 9.20 -4.16 29.59
N ASP A 63 8.79 -5.44 29.55
CA ASP A 63 9.67 -6.58 29.35
C ASP A 63 9.09 -7.45 28.22
N ILE A 64 9.90 -7.72 27.20
CA ILE A 64 9.52 -8.55 26.06
C ILE A 64 10.44 -9.74 25.98
N SER A 65 9.88 -10.95 25.89
CA SER A 65 10.62 -12.18 25.64
C SER A 65 10.05 -12.89 24.43
N VAL A 66 10.85 -12.99 23.35
CA VAL A 66 10.42 -13.59 22.08
C VAL A 66 11.56 -14.38 21.44
N ALA A 67 11.20 -15.51 20.80
CA ALA A 67 12.20 -16.34 20.16
C ALA A 67 12.78 -15.71 18.88
N PHE A 68 11.97 -14.96 18.11
CA PHE A 68 12.38 -14.44 16.82
C PHE A 68 12.05 -12.95 16.68
N ILE A 69 13.04 -12.19 16.17
CA ILE A 69 12.92 -10.76 15.90
C ILE A 69 13.36 -10.50 14.46
N THR A 70 12.52 -9.80 13.67
CA THR A 70 12.83 -9.41 12.29
C THR A 70 12.79 -7.91 12.12
N ASP A 71 13.44 -7.40 11.05
CA ASP A 71 13.39 -5.97 10.69
C ASP A 71 11.95 -5.48 10.53
N GLY A 72 11.08 -6.29 9.90
CA GLY A 72 9.67 -5.98 9.78
C GLY A 72 8.94 -5.90 11.12
N GLY A 73 9.29 -6.75 12.09
CA GLY A 73 8.73 -6.71 13.45
C GLY A 73 9.16 -5.45 14.21
N VAL A 74 10.43 -5.10 14.16
CA VAL A 74 10.97 -3.88 14.80
C VAL A 74 10.39 -2.63 14.18
N ASN A 75 10.28 -2.58 12.86
CA ASN A 75 9.73 -1.42 12.15
C ASN A 75 8.31 -1.08 12.61
N LEU A 76 7.49 -2.09 12.93
CA LEU A 76 6.14 -1.88 13.49
C LEU A 76 6.15 -1.14 14.83
N LEU A 77 7.21 -1.22 15.61
CA LEU A 77 7.35 -0.61 16.93
C LEU A 77 8.13 0.71 16.90
N THR A 78 8.92 0.97 15.86
CA THR A 78 9.93 2.05 15.81
C THR A 78 9.36 3.39 16.25
N GLN A 79 8.22 3.84 15.70
CA GLN A 79 7.60 5.11 16.08
C GLN A 79 7.27 5.16 17.58
N THR A 80 6.69 4.10 18.10
CA THR A 80 6.33 4.02 19.53
C THR A 80 7.57 3.95 20.42
N LEU A 81 8.60 3.20 20.00
CA LEU A 81 9.86 3.13 20.76
C LEU A 81 10.60 4.48 20.81
N LEU A 82 10.55 5.27 19.73
CA LEU A 82 11.04 6.66 19.72
C LEU A 82 10.29 7.53 20.73
N GLU A 83 8.95 7.44 20.75
CA GLU A 83 8.11 8.15 21.73
C GLU A 83 8.45 7.74 23.19
N LEU A 84 8.73 6.46 23.44
CA LEU A 84 9.14 5.94 24.75
C LEU A 84 10.54 6.42 25.14
N LYS A 85 11.48 6.49 24.19
CA LYS A 85 12.80 7.07 24.39
C LYS A 85 12.71 8.53 24.83
N GLU A 86 11.90 9.35 24.15
CA GLU A 86 11.67 10.75 24.52
C GLU A 86 11.08 10.91 25.94
N LYS A 87 10.23 9.97 26.37
CA LYS A 87 9.63 9.93 27.70
C LYS A 87 10.54 9.33 28.79
N GLY A 88 11.69 8.75 28.41
CA GLY A 88 12.59 8.04 29.31
C GLY A 88 12.04 6.72 29.86
N ILE A 89 11.04 6.13 29.21
CA ILE A 89 10.45 4.84 29.59
C ILE A 89 11.43 3.72 29.28
N LYS A 90 11.74 2.89 30.28
CA LYS A 90 12.70 1.80 30.14
C LYS A 90 12.07 0.50 29.66
N GLY A 91 12.80 -0.25 28.84
CA GLY A 91 12.40 -1.56 28.34
C GLY A 91 13.52 -2.58 28.41
N ARG A 92 13.13 -3.86 28.50
CA ARG A 92 14.06 -5.00 28.38
C ARG A 92 13.53 -5.95 27.32
N ILE A 93 14.42 -6.42 26.45
CA ILE A 93 14.07 -7.37 25.38
C ILE A 93 15.01 -8.56 25.46
N LEU A 94 14.44 -9.76 25.64
CA LEU A 94 15.15 -11.03 25.64
C LEU A 94 14.79 -11.82 24.39
N THR A 95 15.79 -12.18 23.61
CA THR A 95 15.65 -13.08 22.46
C THR A 95 16.62 -14.25 22.53
N THR A 96 16.75 -15.03 21.49
CA THR A 96 17.61 -16.21 21.48
C THR A 96 18.29 -16.41 20.12
N ASP A 97 19.38 -17.17 20.13
CA ASP A 97 20.04 -17.69 18.94
C ASP A 97 19.37 -18.94 18.34
N TYR A 98 18.29 -19.44 18.96
CA TYR A 98 17.61 -20.66 18.53
C TYR A 98 17.24 -20.61 17.04
N ASN A 99 17.71 -21.60 16.29
CA ASN A 99 17.58 -21.71 14.83
C ASN A 99 18.11 -20.52 14.00
N LEU A 100 18.82 -19.57 14.58
CA LEU A 100 19.40 -18.38 13.93
C LEU A 100 18.36 -17.57 13.12
N PHE A 101 17.10 -17.50 13.59
CA PHE A 101 16.02 -16.83 12.86
C PHE A 101 15.96 -15.33 13.09
N SER A 102 16.38 -14.82 14.25
CA SER A 102 16.42 -13.38 14.50
C SER A 102 17.37 -12.67 13.55
N GLU A 103 16.98 -11.49 13.06
CA GLU A 103 17.78 -10.71 12.11
C GLU A 103 18.80 -9.84 12.86
N PRO A 104 20.12 -9.97 12.59
CA PRO A 104 21.14 -9.14 13.24
C PRO A 104 20.90 -7.64 13.06
N SER A 105 20.38 -7.22 11.90
CA SER A 105 20.00 -5.84 11.61
C SER A 105 18.91 -5.34 12.56
N ALA A 106 17.88 -6.15 12.81
CA ALA A 106 16.79 -5.85 13.74
C ALA A 106 17.28 -5.74 15.19
N LEU A 107 18.16 -6.65 15.58
CA LEU A 107 18.75 -6.64 16.93
C LEU A 107 19.64 -5.42 17.16
N LYS A 108 20.49 -5.08 16.17
CA LYS A 108 21.33 -3.88 16.20
C LYS A 108 20.49 -2.60 16.24
N GLU A 109 19.30 -2.61 15.58
CA GLU A 109 18.39 -1.47 15.62
C GLU A 109 17.78 -1.26 17.00
N LEU A 110 17.32 -2.33 17.65
CA LEU A 110 16.81 -2.26 19.02
C LEU A 110 17.89 -1.78 20.00
N ALA A 111 19.15 -2.19 19.83
CA ALA A 111 20.25 -1.76 20.67
C ALA A 111 20.64 -0.27 20.54
N LYS A 112 20.18 0.44 19.50
CA LYS A 112 20.35 1.90 19.38
C LYS A 112 19.48 2.70 20.35
N PHE A 113 18.44 2.09 20.91
CA PHE A 113 17.58 2.73 21.90
C PHE A 113 18.21 2.66 23.28
N GLU A 114 18.82 3.75 23.77
CA GLU A 114 19.51 3.85 25.05
C GLU A 114 18.64 3.50 26.27
N ASN A 115 17.33 3.58 26.12
CA ASN A 115 16.34 3.21 27.13
C ASN A 115 15.92 1.74 27.08
N ILE A 116 16.49 0.93 26.18
CA ILE A 116 16.12 -0.48 26.00
C ILE A 116 17.37 -1.36 26.16
N ASP A 117 17.34 -2.26 27.14
CA ASP A 117 18.35 -3.29 27.29
C ASP A 117 17.97 -4.52 26.47
N VAL A 118 18.87 -4.99 25.61
CA VAL A 118 18.65 -6.19 24.78
C VAL A 118 19.62 -7.28 25.18
N ARG A 119 19.11 -8.48 25.44
CA ARG A 119 19.92 -9.68 25.74
C ARG A 119 19.56 -10.83 24.79
N MET A 120 20.54 -11.68 24.54
CA MET A 120 20.40 -12.91 23.77
C MET A 120 20.68 -14.13 24.65
N TYR A 121 19.70 -15.02 24.74
CA TYR A 121 19.86 -16.33 25.40
C TYR A 121 20.50 -17.31 24.44
N ARG A 122 21.70 -17.82 24.76
CA ARG A 122 22.43 -18.80 23.97
C ARG A 122 21.96 -20.20 24.31
N CYS A 123 21.29 -20.86 23.37
CA CYS A 123 20.77 -22.21 23.59
C CYS A 123 21.87 -23.26 23.63
N LYS A 124 21.79 -24.20 24.60
CA LYS A 124 22.63 -25.40 24.59
C LYS A 124 22.14 -26.40 23.57
N GLU A 125 23.02 -27.26 23.06
CA GLU A 125 22.62 -28.39 22.20
C GLU A 125 21.49 -29.21 22.84
N GLY A 126 20.40 -29.42 22.07
CA GLY A 126 19.25 -30.18 22.54
C GLY A 126 18.24 -29.39 23.39
N SER A 127 18.51 -28.12 23.70
CA SER A 127 17.55 -27.22 24.36
C SER A 127 16.99 -26.19 23.36
N GLY A 128 15.76 -25.75 23.58
CA GLY A 128 15.10 -24.74 22.77
C GLY A 128 14.57 -23.59 23.62
N PHE A 129 14.63 -22.38 23.09
CA PHE A 129 13.96 -21.23 23.67
C PHE A 129 12.82 -20.80 22.74
N HIS A 130 11.58 -20.88 23.22
CA HIS A 130 10.41 -20.59 22.37
C HIS A 130 9.32 -19.75 23.10
N VAL A 131 9.77 -18.96 24.10
CA VAL A 131 8.89 -18.06 24.87
C VAL A 131 8.41 -16.92 23.98
N LYS A 132 7.18 -16.48 24.20
CA LYS A 132 6.61 -15.27 23.59
C LYS A 132 5.70 -14.61 24.61
N SER A 133 6.22 -13.58 25.25
CA SER A 133 5.50 -12.80 26.24
C SER A 133 5.87 -11.32 26.12
N PHE A 134 4.87 -10.48 26.32
CA PHE A 134 4.98 -9.04 26.38
C PHE A 134 4.37 -8.59 27.71
N ILE A 135 5.17 -8.01 28.58
CA ILE A 135 4.81 -7.60 29.94
C ILE A 135 4.88 -6.08 30.00
N PHE A 136 3.80 -5.44 30.41
CA PHE A 136 3.68 -3.98 30.47
C PHE A 136 3.36 -3.57 31.91
N ASN A 137 4.26 -2.82 32.53
CA ASN A 137 4.11 -2.34 33.89
C ASN A 137 3.48 -0.93 33.83
N HIS A 138 2.29 -0.79 34.40
CA HIS A 138 1.61 0.50 34.60
C HIS A 138 1.71 0.89 36.07
N SER A 139 1.29 2.11 36.45
CA SER A 139 1.42 2.63 37.81
C SER A 139 0.79 1.76 38.92
N SER A 140 -0.27 1.03 38.62
CA SER A 140 -1.02 0.24 39.60
C SER A 140 -1.38 -1.17 39.14
N GLN A 141 -1.00 -1.54 37.94
CA GLN A 141 -1.35 -2.83 37.32
C GLN A 141 -0.25 -3.31 36.38
N CYS A 142 -0.29 -4.59 36.09
CA CYS A 142 0.56 -5.22 35.08
C CYS A 142 -0.31 -5.91 34.03
N ASN A 143 -0.11 -5.55 32.77
CA ASN A 143 -0.79 -6.17 31.63
C ASN A 143 0.18 -7.12 30.96
N VAL A 144 -0.28 -8.31 30.60
CA VAL A 144 0.53 -9.34 29.97
C VAL A 144 -0.16 -9.84 28.70
N ILE A 145 0.60 -9.92 27.62
CA ILE A 145 0.20 -10.64 26.41
C ILE A 145 1.12 -11.84 26.28
N ILE A 146 0.55 -13.05 26.24
CA ILE A 146 1.29 -14.30 26.09
C ILE A 146 0.62 -15.18 25.05
N GLY A 147 1.40 -15.85 24.21
CA GLY A 147 0.83 -16.72 23.17
C GLY A 147 1.85 -17.20 22.15
N SER A 148 1.44 -17.19 20.87
CA SER A 148 2.26 -17.72 19.78
C SER A 148 3.06 -16.67 19.00
N SER A 149 2.77 -15.37 19.16
CA SER A 149 3.33 -14.31 18.33
C SER A 149 4.77 -13.95 18.68
N ASN A 150 5.67 -14.11 17.71
CA ASN A 150 7.01 -13.54 17.74
C ASN A 150 7.02 -12.06 17.32
N LEU A 151 8.12 -11.36 17.50
CA LEU A 151 8.31 -9.98 17.04
C LEU A 151 8.69 -9.98 15.55
N THR A 152 7.73 -10.42 14.73
CA THR A 152 7.84 -10.44 13.27
C THR A 152 6.60 -9.81 12.65
N GLN A 153 6.77 -9.15 11.47
CA GLN A 153 5.65 -8.48 10.82
C GLN A 153 4.42 -9.39 10.67
N ASN A 154 4.61 -10.58 10.13
CA ASN A 154 3.49 -11.47 9.83
C ASN A 154 2.83 -12.02 11.11
N ALA A 155 3.58 -12.37 12.14
CA ALA A 155 3.03 -12.84 13.41
C ALA A 155 2.18 -11.75 14.10
N LEU A 156 2.56 -10.49 13.97
CA LEU A 156 1.87 -9.39 14.62
C LEU A 156 0.70 -8.82 13.80
N THR A 157 0.57 -9.18 12.50
CA THR A 157 -0.41 -8.54 11.61
C THR A 157 -1.31 -9.48 10.80
N THR A 158 -0.81 -10.61 10.31
CA THR A 158 -1.51 -11.43 9.30
C THR A 158 -1.56 -12.93 9.58
N ASN A 159 -0.53 -13.50 10.23
CA ASN A 159 -0.55 -14.93 10.54
C ASN A 159 -1.68 -15.28 11.49
N GLN A 160 -2.13 -16.53 11.43
CA GLN A 160 -3.04 -17.07 12.44
C GLN A 160 -2.26 -17.30 13.74
N GLU A 161 -2.38 -16.34 14.64
CA GLU A 161 -1.73 -16.35 15.95
C GLU A 161 -2.80 -16.31 17.04
N TRP A 162 -2.52 -16.99 18.13
CA TRP A 162 -3.38 -17.03 19.31
C TRP A 162 -2.63 -16.47 20.50
N ASN A 163 -3.13 -15.36 21.03
CA ASN A 163 -2.57 -14.75 22.21
C ASN A 163 -3.68 -14.41 23.21
N VAL A 164 -3.34 -14.39 24.47
CA VAL A 164 -4.21 -13.94 25.54
C VAL A 164 -3.59 -12.70 26.18
N LYS A 165 -4.36 -11.63 26.25
CA LYS A 165 -4.07 -10.46 27.05
C LYS A 165 -4.85 -10.54 28.34
N PHE A 166 -4.18 -10.36 29.45
CA PHE A 166 -4.86 -10.21 30.76
C PHE A 166 -4.27 -9.06 31.56
N VAL A 167 -5.09 -8.53 32.43
CA VAL A 167 -4.78 -7.43 33.33
C VAL A 167 -4.78 -7.97 34.74
N SER A 168 -3.79 -7.63 35.53
CA SER A 168 -3.66 -8.05 36.91
C SER A 168 -3.05 -6.96 37.78
N THR A 169 -3.22 -7.06 39.09
CA THR A 169 -2.41 -6.32 40.04
C THR A 169 -0.99 -6.90 40.07
N PHE A 170 -0.03 -6.19 40.63
CA PHE A 170 1.35 -6.71 40.82
C PHE A 170 1.41 -7.91 41.79
N GLU A 171 0.40 -8.06 42.64
CA GLU A 171 0.28 -9.15 43.64
C GLU A 171 -0.43 -10.39 43.06
N GLY A 172 -0.95 -10.32 41.82
CA GLY A 172 -1.61 -11.45 41.19
C GLY A 172 -0.62 -12.59 40.92
N GLU A 173 -0.97 -13.80 41.34
CA GLU A 173 -0.08 -14.99 41.27
C GLU A 173 0.44 -15.24 39.85
N MET A 174 -0.41 -15.13 38.83
CA MET A 174 -0.02 -15.37 37.45
C MET A 174 1.04 -14.36 36.97
N VAL A 175 0.84 -13.07 37.25
CA VAL A 175 1.81 -12.02 36.89
C VAL A 175 3.11 -12.20 37.66
N PHE A 176 3.00 -12.51 38.96
CA PHE A 176 4.17 -12.80 39.81
C PHE A 176 5.01 -13.94 39.24
N LEU A 177 4.40 -15.06 38.87
CA LEU A 177 5.11 -16.21 38.29
C LEU A 177 5.72 -15.89 36.93
N ILE A 178 5.00 -15.20 36.04
CA ILE A 178 5.51 -14.81 34.72
C ILE A 178 6.71 -13.87 34.85
N LYS A 179 6.63 -12.86 35.73
CA LYS A 179 7.76 -11.95 35.99
C LYS A 179 8.94 -12.68 36.62
N LYS A 180 8.70 -13.61 37.53
CA LYS A 180 9.75 -14.45 38.14
C LYS A 180 10.48 -15.30 37.11
N GLU A 181 9.76 -15.92 36.17
CA GLU A 181 10.38 -16.70 35.08
C GLU A 181 11.11 -15.78 34.09
N PHE A 182 10.59 -14.60 33.79
CA PHE A 182 11.32 -13.61 32.99
C PHE A 182 12.65 -13.20 33.69
N GLU A 183 12.63 -12.85 34.97
CA GLU A 183 13.83 -12.50 35.75
C GLU A 183 14.83 -13.65 35.82
N LYS A 184 14.37 -14.89 35.93
CA LYS A 184 15.23 -16.07 35.90
C LYS A 184 15.94 -16.23 34.56
N LEU A 185 15.21 -16.07 33.43
CA LEU A 185 15.79 -16.12 32.09
C LEU A 185 16.72 -14.94 31.82
N TRP A 186 16.32 -13.74 32.28
CA TRP A 186 17.09 -12.52 32.10
C TRP A 186 18.47 -12.58 32.81
N ASN A 187 18.50 -13.16 34.01
CA ASN A 187 19.70 -13.29 34.84
C ASN A 187 20.38 -14.66 34.67
N ASP A 188 19.93 -15.50 33.74
CA ASP A 188 20.58 -16.79 33.48
C ASP A 188 22.01 -16.57 32.95
N PRO A 189 23.00 -17.40 33.38
CA PRO A 189 24.38 -17.32 32.85
C PRO A 189 24.51 -17.47 31.33
N LEU A 190 23.46 -17.97 30.65
CA LEU A 190 23.39 -18.07 29.19
C LEU A 190 22.74 -16.84 28.53
N SER A 191 22.26 -15.87 29.29
CA SER A 191 21.70 -14.61 28.79
C SER A 191 22.76 -13.51 28.76
N PHE A 192 23.30 -13.24 27.59
CA PHE A 192 24.36 -12.27 27.37
C PHE A 192 23.80 -10.92 26.92
N PRO A 193 24.39 -9.77 27.32
CA PRO A 193 24.18 -8.51 26.65
C PRO A 193 24.41 -8.66 25.15
N LEU A 194 23.57 -8.02 24.34
CA LEU A 194 23.59 -8.21 22.88
C LEU A 194 24.96 -7.84 22.28
N GLU A 195 25.56 -6.77 22.75
CA GLU A 195 26.88 -6.28 22.30
C GLU A 195 28.00 -7.30 22.42
N GLU A 196 27.89 -8.23 23.36
CA GLU A 196 28.93 -9.27 23.60
C GLU A 196 28.83 -10.43 22.60
N VAL A 197 27.66 -10.67 22.00
CA VAL A 197 27.39 -11.88 21.19
C VAL A 197 26.94 -11.60 19.76
N ILE A 198 26.63 -10.37 19.40
CA ILE A 198 26.01 -10.04 18.13
C ILE A 198 26.90 -10.32 16.91
N GLU A 199 28.21 -10.10 17.04
CA GLU A 199 29.16 -10.33 15.93
C GLU A 199 29.31 -11.82 15.63
N GLU A 200 29.44 -12.67 16.66
CA GLU A 200 29.50 -14.12 16.51
C GLU A 200 28.19 -14.66 15.92
N TYR A 201 27.06 -14.22 16.45
CA TYR A 201 25.72 -14.58 15.95
C TYR A 201 25.52 -14.20 14.48
N GLU A 202 25.96 -13.02 14.06
CA GLU A 202 25.88 -12.57 12.67
C GLU A 202 26.70 -13.46 11.73
N GLN A 203 27.91 -13.87 12.18
CA GLN A 203 28.77 -14.75 11.41
C GLN A 203 28.17 -16.16 11.27
N GLU A 204 27.62 -16.72 12.35
CA GLU A 204 26.92 -18.00 12.34
C GLU A 204 25.74 -17.98 11.37
N ARG A 205 24.92 -16.95 11.45
CA ARG A 205 23.75 -16.77 10.57
C ARG A 205 24.15 -16.58 9.11
N LYS A 206 25.22 -15.85 8.82
CA LYS A 206 25.74 -15.65 7.47
C LYS A 206 26.17 -16.98 6.86
N THR A 207 26.89 -17.79 7.65
CA THR A 207 27.33 -19.12 7.23
C THR A 207 26.13 -20.00 6.87
N LEU A 208 25.08 -20.00 7.70
CA LEU A 208 23.84 -20.75 7.44
C LEU A 208 23.14 -20.25 6.18
N LYS A 209 23.02 -18.93 5.99
CA LYS A 209 22.40 -18.33 4.78
C LYS A 209 23.17 -18.71 3.51
N ASP A 210 24.49 -18.73 3.55
CA ASP A 210 25.32 -19.09 2.39
C ASP A 210 25.15 -20.58 2.04
N LEU A 211 25.04 -21.47 3.03
CA LEU A 211 24.70 -22.88 2.81
C LEU A 211 23.31 -23.05 2.20
N GLN A 212 22.31 -22.32 2.71
CA GLN A 212 20.95 -22.33 2.15
C GLN A 212 20.90 -21.76 0.73
N ARG A 213 21.66 -20.69 0.43
CA ARG A 213 21.81 -20.13 -0.93
C ARG A 213 22.39 -21.18 -1.90
N LYS A 214 23.45 -21.87 -1.51
CA LYS A 214 24.07 -22.93 -2.32
C LYS A 214 23.09 -24.09 -2.56
N ALA A 215 22.38 -24.53 -1.53
CA ALA A 215 21.36 -25.58 -1.65
C ALA A 215 20.20 -25.15 -2.58
N LYS A 216 19.73 -23.92 -2.44
CA LYS A 216 18.65 -23.37 -3.29
C LYS A 216 19.10 -23.18 -4.74
N ALA A 217 20.33 -22.74 -4.98
CA ALA A 217 20.92 -22.63 -6.31
C ALA A 217 21.04 -24.00 -6.99
N TYR A 218 21.44 -25.03 -6.23
CA TYR A 218 21.47 -26.41 -6.71
C TYR A 218 20.07 -26.92 -7.10
N ILE A 219 19.06 -26.69 -6.26
CA ILE A 219 17.67 -27.09 -6.53
C ILE A 219 17.11 -26.31 -7.73
N SER A 220 17.44 -25.02 -7.88
CA SER A 220 16.95 -24.20 -9.01
C SER A 220 17.67 -24.51 -10.33
N SER A 221 18.84 -25.17 -10.31
CA SER A 221 19.52 -25.68 -11.49
C SER A 221 18.89 -26.94 -12.09
N LEU A 222 17.99 -27.61 -11.32
CA LEU A 222 17.20 -28.71 -11.85
C LEU A 222 16.09 -28.14 -12.77
N PRO A 223 15.86 -28.75 -13.95
CA PRO A 223 14.86 -28.27 -14.90
C PRO A 223 13.45 -28.40 -14.31
N GLN A 224 12.98 -27.38 -13.62
CA GLN A 224 11.59 -27.27 -13.20
C GLN A 224 10.84 -26.40 -14.19
N LYS A 225 9.92 -26.97 -14.95
CA LYS A 225 8.87 -26.22 -15.66
C LYS A 225 7.95 -25.61 -14.58
N VAL A 226 8.22 -24.38 -14.16
CA VAL A 226 7.31 -23.64 -13.28
C VAL A 226 6.14 -23.17 -14.14
N GLU A 227 5.04 -23.89 -14.06
CA GLU A 227 3.79 -23.49 -14.70
C GLU A 227 3.21 -22.29 -13.93
N LEU A 228 3.10 -21.13 -14.61
CA LEU A 228 2.48 -19.96 -14.05
C LEU A 228 0.97 -20.20 -13.89
N LYS A 229 0.44 -20.02 -12.68
CA LYS A 229 -1.00 -20.10 -12.38
C LYS A 229 -1.57 -18.72 -12.09
N PRO A 230 -2.81 -18.44 -12.51
CA PRO A 230 -3.48 -17.19 -12.16
C PRO A 230 -3.72 -17.10 -10.64
N ASN A 231 -3.60 -15.90 -10.09
CA ASN A 231 -3.99 -15.62 -8.71
C ASN A 231 -5.51 -15.42 -8.60
N LYS A 232 -6.05 -15.35 -7.37
CA LYS A 232 -7.51 -15.21 -7.12
C LYS A 232 -8.17 -14.05 -7.85
N MET A 233 -7.48 -12.90 -7.95
CA MET A 233 -7.99 -11.75 -8.70
C MET A 233 -8.07 -12.07 -10.20
N GLN A 234 -7.02 -12.67 -10.73
CA GLN A 234 -6.93 -13.04 -12.14
C GLN A 234 -7.98 -14.10 -12.50
N GLU A 235 -8.20 -15.09 -11.63
CA GLU A 235 -9.26 -16.09 -11.79
C GLU A 235 -10.66 -15.45 -11.86
N SER A 236 -10.95 -14.54 -10.93
CA SER A 236 -12.22 -13.82 -10.88
C SER A 236 -12.43 -12.95 -12.12
N PHE A 237 -11.37 -12.28 -12.55
CA PHE A 237 -11.39 -11.47 -13.78
C PHE A 237 -11.60 -12.32 -15.04
N ILE A 238 -10.86 -13.43 -15.18
CA ILE A 238 -11.00 -14.35 -16.32
C ILE A 238 -12.44 -14.83 -16.43
N LYS A 239 -13.02 -15.31 -15.31
CA LYS A 239 -14.40 -15.77 -15.28
C LYS A 239 -15.39 -14.68 -15.71
N LYS A 240 -15.25 -13.46 -15.19
CA LYS A 240 -16.17 -12.37 -15.51
C LYS A 240 -16.01 -11.87 -16.93
N LEU A 241 -14.76 -11.80 -17.45
CA LEU A 241 -14.52 -11.44 -18.84
C LEU A 241 -15.12 -12.49 -19.80
N ASP A 242 -15.01 -13.76 -19.46
CA ASP A 242 -15.60 -14.87 -20.20
C ASP A 242 -17.13 -14.76 -20.27
N GLU A 243 -17.80 -14.46 -19.14
CA GLU A 243 -19.23 -14.20 -19.09
C GLU A 243 -19.63 -13.04 -20.01
N ILE A 244 -18.87 -11.92 -19.99
CA ILE A 244 -19.12 -10.73 -20.83
C ILE A 244 -18.93 -11.09 -22.30
N TYR A 245 -17.86 -11.80 -22.65
CA TYR A 245 -17.58 -12.24 -24.03
C TYR A 245 -18.70 -13.14 -24.57
N HIS A 246 -19.17 -14.10 -23.75
CA HIS A 246 -20.26 -15.00 -24.13
C HIS A 246 -21.66 -14.35 -24.12
N SER A 247 -21.84 -13.19 -23.50
CA SER A 247 -23.11 -12.44 -23.53
C SER A 247 -23.31 -11.60 -24.82
N GLY A 248 -22.34 -11.63 -25.74
CA GLY A 248 -22.38 -10.85 -26.97
C GLY A 248 -21.92 -9.40 -26.85
N GLN A 249 -21.40 -9.03 -25.67
CA GLN A 249 -20.71 -7.76 -25.51
C GLN A 249 -19.34 -7.82 -26.15
N ASN A 250 -18.90 -6.72 -26.75
CA ASN A 250 -17.64 -6.63 -27.46
C ASN A 250 -16.61 -5.71 -26.80
N ARG A 251 -16.88 -5.24 -25.58
CA ARG A 251 -15.99 -4.36 -24.82
C ARG A 251 -16.09 -4.65 -23.33
N ALA A 252 -14.95 -4.55 -22.64
CA ALA A 252 -14.90 -4.58 -21.19
C ALA A 252 -13.74 -3.75 -20.63
N LEU A 253 -13.85 -3.35 -19.37
CA LEU A 253 -12.86 -2.59 -18.62
C LEU A 253 -12.39 -3.39 -17.41
N LEU A 254 -11.07 -3.52 -17.25
CA LEU A 254 -10.41 -3.98 -16.04
C LEU A 254 -9.91 -2.77 -15.24
N ILE A 255 -10.48 -2.53 -14.08
CA ILE A 255 -10.00 -1.53 -13.12
C ILE A 255 -9.18 -2.25 -12.07
N SER A 256 -7.88 -1.95 -12.02
CA SER A 256 -7.02 -2.69 -11.11
C SER A 256 -5.83 -1.83 -10.65
N ALA A 257 -5.61 -1.78 -9.34
CA ALA A 257 -4.52 -1.03 -8.73
C ALA A 257 -3.17 -1.35 -9.38
N THR A 258 -2.24 -0.40 -9.34
CA THR A 258 -0.89 -0.59 -9.88
C THR A 258 -0.18 -1.73 -9.12
N GLY A 259 0.49 -2.62 -9.85
CA GLY A 259 1.26 -3.71 -9.23
C GLY A 259 0.51 -5.03 -9.01
N THR A 260 -0.80 -5.08 -9.24
CA THR A 260 -1.64 -6.29 -9.03
C THR A 260 -1.51 -7.36 -10.11
N GLY A 261 -0.78 -7.09 -11.21
CA GLY A 261 -0.58 -8.04 -12.31
C GLY A 261 -1.60 -7.96 -13.44
N LYS A 262 -2.10 -6.76 -13.78
CA LYS A 262 -3.03 -6.51 -14.90
C LYS A 262 -2.60 -7.18 -16.21
N THR A 263 -1.33 -7.04 -16.58
CA THR A 263 -0.78 -7.62 -17.83
C THR A 263 -0.85 -9.15 -17.85
N TYR A 264 -0.56 -9.79 -16.69
CA TYR A 264 -0.72 -11.23 -16.55
C TYR A 264 -2.20 -11.65 -16.59
N ALA A 265 -3.09 -10.87 -15.97
CA ALA A 265 -4.53 -11.11 -16.04
C ALA A 265 -5.03 -11.10 -17.50
N ALA A 266 -4.61 -10.12 -18.29
CA ALA A 266 -4.92 -10.03 -19.71
C ALA A 266 -4.34 -11.24 -20.50
N ALA A 267 -3.09 -11.62 -20.23
CA ALA A 267 -2.47 -12.77 -20.90
C ALA A 267 -3.20 -14.10 -20.61
N PHE A 268 -3.54 -14.35 -19.33
CA PHE A 268 -4.32 -15.55 -18.95
C PHE A 268 -5.72 -15.54 -19.56
N SER A 269 -6.38 -14.37 -19.61
CA SER A 269 -7.72 -14.26 -20.23
C SER A 269 -7.69 -14.52 -21.71
N VAL A 270 -6.69 -13.96 -22.41
CA VAL A 270 -6.51 -14.24 -23.86
C VAL A 270 -6.24 -15.72 -24.10
N LYS A 271 -5.34 -16.35 -23.31
CA LYS A 271 -5.09 -17.80 -23.39
C LYS A 271 -6.39 -18.59 -23.23
N HIS A 272 -7.17 -18.29 -22.19
CA HIS A 272 -8.45 -18.94 -21.90
C HIS A 272 -9.43 -18.80 -23.08
N LEU A 273 -9.62 -17.60 -23.62
CA LEU A 273 -10.54 -17.36 -24.74
C LEU A 273 -10.08 -17.98 -26.05
N MET A 274 -8.78 -18.10 -26.29
CA MET A 274 -8.22 -18.80 -27.48
C MET A 274 -8.44 -20.30 -27.44
N GLU A 275 -8.51 -20.90 -26.27
CA GLU A 275 -8.74 -22.34 -26.05
C GLU A 275 -10.22 -22.72 -26.15
N GLN A 276 -11.12 -21.75 -26.11
CA GLN A 276 -12.56 -21.98 -26.15
C GLN A 276 -13.17 -21.97 -27.54
N LYS A 277 -14.35 -22.57 -27.68
CA LYS A 277 -15.14 -22.45 -28.90
C LYS A 277 -15.72 -21.03 -29.00
N LYS A 278 -15.64 -20.49 -30.21
CA LYS A 278 -16.21 -19.18 -30.55
C LYS A 278 -17.74 -19.16 -30.27
N PRO A 279 -18.26 -18.19 -29.50
CA PRO A 279 -19.71 -17.97 -29.36
C PRO A 279 -20.37 -17.60 -30.70
N GLU A 280 -21.67 -17.90 -30.83
CA GLU A 280 -22.41 -17.67 -32.09
C GLU A 280 -22.45 -16.21 -32.54
N HIS A 281 -22.48 -15.27 -31.60
CA HIS A 281 -22.54 -13.82 -31.91
C HIS A 281 -21.19 -13.22 -32.33
N HIS A 282 -20.07 -13.91 -32.14
CA HIS A 282 -18.79 -13.46 -32.64
C HIS A 282 -18.53 -14.02 -34.04
N LYS A 283 -18.01 -13.16 -34.92
CA LYS A 283 -17.75 -13.54 -36.33
C LYS A 283 -16.55 -14.46 -36.46
N ARG A 284 -15.50 -14.22 -35.65
CA ARG A 284 -14.21 -14.90 -35.73
C ARG A 284 -13.76 -15.43 -34.37
N PRO A 285 -13.02 -16.54 -34.30
CA PRO A 285 -12.32 -16.94 -33.08
C PRO A 285 -11.15 -16.00 -32.81
N ILE A 286 -10.75 -15.89 -31.55
CA ILE A 286 -9.59 -15.08 -31.15
C ILE A 286 -8.31 -15.81 -31.56
N LYS A 287 -7.57 -15.24 -32.51
CA LYS A 287 -6.30 -15.76 -33.03
C LYS A 287 -5.19 -14.70 -33.02
N LYS A 288 -5.52 -13.46 -33.42
CA LYS A 288 -4.58 -12.34 -33.50
C LYS A 288 -4.90 -11.28 -32.45
N VAL A 289 -3.90 -10.87 -31.68
CA VAL A 289 -4.05 -9.96 -30.56
C VAL A 289 -3.13 -8.75 -30.71
N LEU A 290 -3.69 -7.56 -30.52
CA LEU A 290 -2.95 -6.30 -30.44
C LEU A 290 -2.98 -5.78 -29.01
N PHE A 291 -1.79 -5.46 -28.47
CA PHE A 291 -1.63 -4.83 -27.16
C PHE A 291 -1.06 -3.41 -27.34
N VAL A 292 -1.84 -2.39 -26.96
CA VAL A 292 -1.50 -0.99 -27.16
C VAL A 292 -1.15 -0.32 -25.85
N VAL A 293 0.02 0.32 -25.80
CA VAL A 293 0.55 1.02 -24.63
C VAL A 293 1.09 2.41 -25.04
N HIS A 294 1.37 3.23 -24.04
CA HIS A 294 1.93 4.56 -24.32
C HIS A 294 3.48 4.62 -24.28
N ARG A 295 4.17 3.56 -23.84
CA ARG A 295 5.65 3.49 -23.76
C ARG A 295 6.19 2.16 -24.25
N GLU A 296 7.30 2.22 -24.99
CA GLU A 296 7.96 1.03 -25.55
C GLU A 296 8.35 -0.02 -24.51
N GLN A 297 8.86 0.41 -23.37
CA GLN A 297 9.25 -0.48 -22.28
C GLN A 297 8.09 -1.31 -21.74
N ILE A 298 6.91 -0.68 -21.61
CA ILE A 298 5.70 -1.39 -21.19
C ILE A 298 5.30 -2.41 -22.28
N ALA A 299 5.46 -2.06 -23.55
CA ALA A 299 5.24 -3.00 -24.66
C ALA A 299 6.18 -4.22 -24.58
N ILE A 300 7.47 -4.00 -24.32
CA ILE A 300 8.46 -5.08 -24.14
C ILE A 300 8.10 -5.95 -22.93
N GLN A 301 7.76 -5.35 -21.79
CA GLN A 301 7.36 -6.08 -20.59
C GLN A 301 6.07 -6.90 -20.82
N ALA A 302 5.08 -6.31 -21.50
CA ALA A 302 3.84 -7.00 -21.85
C ALA A 302 4.12 -8.19 -22.79
N LYS A 303 4.94 -8.00 -23.83
CA LYS A 303 5.39 -9.07 -24.72
C LYS A 303 6.01 -10.24 -23.95
N ASN A 304 6.93 -9.94 -23.03
CA ASN A 304 7.59 -10.97 -22.23
C ASN A 304 6.60 -11.68 -21.27
N SER A 305 5.64 -10.96 -20.70
CA SER A 305 4.60 -11.53 -19.83
C SER A 305 3.67 -12.46 -20.59
N PHE A 306 3.23 -12.07 -21.79
CA PHE A 306 2.41 -12.90 -22.67
C PHE A 306 3.16 -14.15 -23.11
N ALA A 307 4.42 -14.02 -23.52
CA ALA A 307 5.24 -15.17 -23.91
C ALA A 307 5.45 -16.17 -22.77
N ARG A 308 5.55 -15.70 -21.53
CA ARG A 308 5.64 -16.57 -20.33
C ARG A 308 4.34 -17.32 -20.01
N VAL A 309 3.17 -16.70 -20.22
CA VAL A 309 1.87 -17.29 -19.91
C VAL A 309 1.38 -18.21 -21.02
N ILE A 310 1.50 -17.78 -22.27
CA ILE A 310 0.92 -18.47 -23.43
C ILE A 310 1.91 -19.46 -24.02
N GLY A 311 3.22 -19.13 -23.99
CA GLY A 311 4.26 -19.95 -24.60
C GLY A 311 4.35 -19.77 -26.12
N SER A 312 5.16 -20.59 -26.78
CA SER A 312 5.32 -20.63 -28.23
C SER A 312 5.14 -22.05 -28.80
N GLU A 313 4.63 -22.98 -27.98
CA GLU A 313 4.55 -24.43 -28.30
C GLU A 313 3.59 -24.72 -29.47
N HIS A 314 2.67 -23.81 -29.80
CA HIS A 314 1.71 -23.96 -30.91
C HIS A 314 1.95 -22.96 -32.06
N GLY A 315 3.18 -22.50 -32.22
CA GLY A 315 3.56 -21.59 -33.34
C GLY A 315 3.18 -20.12 -33.10
N GLN A 316 2.88 -19.70 -31.84
CA GLN A 316 2.64 -18.30 -31.53
C GLN A 316 3.90 -17.45 -31.71
N THR A 317 3.72 -16.31 -32.36
CA THR A 317 4.77 -15.32 -32.63
C THR A 317 4.47 -14.01 -31.89
N TYR A 318 5.50 -13.34 -31.40
CA TYR A 318 5.42 -12.13 -30.59
C TYR A 318 6.23 -11.01 -31.24
N GLY A 319 5.56 -9.98 -31.76
CA GLY A 319 6.17 -8.84 -32.43
C GLY A 319 6.09 -7.55 -31.62
N LEU A 320 7.01 -6.61 -31.91
CA LEU A 320 7.04 -5.26 -31.36
C LEU A 320 6.94 -4.22 -32.46
N LEU A 321 6.03 -3.26 -32.31
CA LEU A 321 5.85 -2.13 -33.22
C LEU A 321 6.04 -0.82 -32.48
N SER A 322 7.28 -0.35 -32.37
CA SER A 322 7.64 0.84 -31.61
C SER A 322 9.04 1.34 -32.00
N GLY A 323 9.22 2.63 -32.14
CA GLY A 323 10.52 3.22 -32.47
C GLY A 323 11.17 2.58 -33.70
N ASN A 324 12.26 1.83 -33.51
CA ASN A 324 13.00 1.12 -34.55
C ASN A 324 12.46 -0.29 -34.84
N HIS A 325 11.55 -0.81 -34.01
CA HIS A 325 10.94 -2.13 -34.19
C HIS A 325 9.74 -2.04 -35.13
N LYS A 326 9.68 -2.87 -36.17
CA LYS A 326 8.66 -2.82 -37.22
C LYS A 326 7.99 -4.16 -37.50
N ASP A 327 7.88 -5.02 -36.50
CA ASP A 327 7.20 -6.29 -36.64
C ASP A 327 5.70 -6.05 -36.91
N LYS A 328 5.14 -6.69 -37.92
CA LYS A 328 3.73 -6.57 -38.29
C LYS A 328 3.04 -7.92 -38.42
N GLU A 329 3.76 -8.94 -38.87
CA GLU A 329 3.22 -10.26 -39.11
C GLU A 329 3.50 -11.19 -37.92
N CYS A 330 2.64 -11.11 -36.90
CA CYS A 330 2.75 -11.95 -35.71
C CYS A 330 1.36 -12.23 -35.11
N THR A 331 1.29 -13.25 -34.26
CA THR A 331 0.08 -13.62 -33.54
C THR A 331 -0.25 -12.55 -32.46
N PHE A 332 0.77 -12.10 -31.75
CA PHE A 332 0.68 -11.10 -30.70
C PHE A 332 1.54 -9.90 -31.05
N LEU A 333 0.90 -8.77 -31.34
CA LEU A 333 1.58 -7.51 -31.65
C LEU A 333 1.49 -6.57 -30.44
N PHE A 334 2.65 -6.09 -30.00
CA PHE A 334 2.76 -5.09 -28.93
C PHE A 334 3.19 -3.77 -29.56
N SER A 335 2.39 -2.73 -29.39
CA SER A 335 2.65 -1.45 -30.05
C SER A 335 2.53 -0.27 -29.11
N THR A 336 3.33 0.77 -29.37
CA THR A 336 3.07 2.08 -28.75
C THR A 336 2.01 2.83 -29.52
N ILE A 337 1.18 3.57 -28.77
CA ILE A 337 0.11 4.39 -29.34
C ILE A 337 0.64 5.41 -30.37
N GLN A 338 1.81 6.01 -30.06
CA GLN A 338 2.43 7.04 -30.89
C GLN A 338 2.81 6.45 -32.26
N THR A 339 3.35 5.24 -32.29
CA THR A 339 3.72 4.58 -33.56
C THR A 339 2.48 4.11 -34.31
N LEU A 340 1.55 3.44 -33.62
CA LEU A 340 0.37 2.86 -34.26
C LEU A 340 -0.59 3.92 -34.83
N SER A 341 -0.71 5.08 -34.19
CA SER A 341 -1.60 6.17 -34.63
C SER A 341 -1.07 6.97 -35.82
N LEU A 342 0.12 6.70 -36.32
CA LEU A 342 0.62 7.30 -37.56
C LEU A 342 -0.18 6.78 -38.73
N ASP A 343 -0.75 7.66 -39.55
CA ASP A 343 -1.62 7.29 -40.70
C ASP A 343 -0.98 6.29 -41.68
N ARG A 344 0.34 6.41 -41.91
CA ARG A 344 1.11 5.48 -42.76
C ARG A 344 1.19 4.07 -42.15
N ILE A 345 1.25 3.95 -40.83
CA ILE A 345 1.33 2.67 -40.13
C ILE A 345 -0.06 2.07 -39.95
N LEU A 346 -1.02 2.88 -39.57
CA LEU A 346 -2.41 2.44 -39.32
C LEU A 346 -3.04 1.86 -40.61
N LYS A 347 -2.78 2.49 -41.77
CA LYS A 347 -3.25 2.03 -43.08
C LYS A 347 -2.63 0.70 -43.58
N ASP A 348 -1.51 0.28 -42.98
CA ASP A 348 -0.91 -1.01 -43.31
C ASP A 348 -1.71 -2.19 -42.74
N PHE A 349 -2.63 -1.94 -41.84
CA PHE A 349 -3.48 -2.96 -41.21
C PHE A 349 -4.93 -2.84 -41.74
N ALA A 350 -5.54 -3.97 -42.08
CA ALA A 350 -6.95 -4.04 -42.36
C ALA A 350 -7.76 -3.75 -41.09
N PRO A 351 -8.97 -3.19 -41.17
CA PRO A 351 -9.81 -2.93 -40.00
C PRO A 351 -10.03 -4.16 -39.10
N ASP A 352 -10.06 -5.35 -39.69
CA ASP A 352 -10.25 -6.62 -39.03
C ASP A 352 -8.96 -7.43 -38.81
N ALA A 353 -7.80 -6.78 -38.86
CA ALA A 353 -6.48 -7.43 -38.72
C ALA A 353 -6.27 -8.13 -37.36
N PHE A 354 -6.96 -7.71 -36.35
CA PHE A 354 -6.87 -8.25 -34.97
C PHE A 354 -8.24 -8.66 -34.47
N ASP A 355 -8.32 -9.79 -33.76
CA ASP A 355 -9.56 -10.29 -33.20
C ASP A 355 -9.78 -9.77 -31.78
N PHE A 356 -8.70 -9.51 -31.03
CA PHE A 356 -8.72 -8.99 -29.67
C PHE A 356 -7.74 -7.83 -29.51
N ILE A 357 -8.22 -6.69 -29.03
CA ILE A 357 -7.37 -5.50 -28.82
C ILE A 357 -7.40 -5.11 -27.35
N ILE A 358 -6.22 -4.96 -26.77
CA ILE A 358 -6.01 -4.54 -25.39
C ILE A 358 -5.44 -3.12 -25.36
N ILE A 359 -6.05 -2.24 -24.59
CA ILE A 359 -5.57 -0.88 -24.33
C ILE A 359 -5.16 -0.76 -22.89
N ASP A 360 -3.87 -0.63 -22.65
CA ASP A 360 -3.36 -0.33 -21.30
C ASP A 360 -3.40 1.18 -21.02
N GLU A 361 -3.61 1.56 -19.77
CA GLU A 361 -3.88 2.92 -19.32
C GLU A 361 -5.07 3.55 -20.08
N ALA A 362 -6.16 2.79 -20.13
CA ALA A 362 -7.37 3.12 -20.89
C ALA A 362 -8.01 4.47 -20.51
N HIS A 363 -7.72 5.02 -19.32
CA HIS A 363 -8.15 6.36 -18.93
C HIS A 363 -7.61 7.47 -19.86
N ARG A 364 -6.59 7.17 -20.69
CA ARG A 364 -6.06 8.06 -21.73
C ARG A 364 -6.72 7.89 -23.09
N SER A 365 -7.64 6.92 -23.23
CA SER A 365 -8.26 6.58 -24.52
C SER A 365 -9.16 7.69 -25.13
N GLY A 366 -9.34 8.79 -24.39
CA GLY A 366 -9.93 10.01 -24.92
C GLY A 366 -9.01 10.92 -25.74
N ALA A 367 -7.72 10.63 -25.88
CA ALA A 367 -6.81 11.42 -26.70
C ALA A 367 -7.02 11.09 -28.19
N ASN A 368 -6.79 12.07 -29.09
CA ASN A 368 -6.98 11.93 -30.53
C ASN A 368 -6.31 10.69 -31.15
N SER A 369 -5.17 10.25 -30.59
CA SER A 369 -4.46 9.07 -31.07
C SER A 369 -5.19 7.76 -30.80
N TYR A 370 -5.85 7.64 -29.64
CA TYR A 370 -6.69 6.48 -29.32
C TYR A 370 -7.98 6.47 -30.15
N ASP A 371 -8.61 7.64 -30.32
CA ASP A 371 -9.83 7.78 -31.15
C ASP A 371 -9.56 7.29 -32.60
N LYS A 372 -8.40 7.62 -33.17
CA LYS A 372 -7.99 7.14 -34.50
C LYS A 372 -7.88 5.60 -34.55
N ILE A 373 -7.24 5.01 -33.56
CA ILE A 373 -7.04 3.55 -33.49
C ILE A 373 -8.39 2.85 -33.32
N MET A 374 -9.24 3.35 -32.41
CA MET A 374 -10.54 2.75 -32.14
C MET A 374 -11.54 2.93 -33.31
N ALA A 375 -11.41 4.01 -34.09
CA ALA A 375 -12.19 4.22 -35.30
C ALA A 375 -11.75 3.34 -36.47
N HIS A 376 -10.48 2.97 -36.55
CA HIS A 376 -9.92 2.16 -37.62
C HIS A 376 -10.19 0.67 -37.45
N PHE A 377 -9.92 0.11 -36.26
CA PHE A 377 -10.01 -1.33 -36.03
C PHE A 377 -11.43 -1.79 -35.63
N GLN A 378 -11.78 -2.98 -36.06
CA GLN A 378 -13.04 -3.67 -35.78
C GLN A 378 -12.76 -5.09 -35.26
N PRO A 379 -12.20 -5.22 -34.04
CA PRO A 379 -11.96 -6.52 -33.43
C PRO A 379 -13.26 -7.15 -32.94
N GLU A 380 -13.22 -8.44 -32.64
CA GLU A 380 -14.32 -9.12 -31.94
C GLU A 380 -14.45 -8.60 -30.50
N PHE A 381 -13.35 -8.20 -29.85
CA PHE A 381 -13.39 -7.71 -28.48
C PHE A 381 -12.32 -6.65 -28.17
N TRP A 382 -12.72 -5.64 -27.42
CA TRP A 382 -11.87 -4.61 -26.83
C TRP A 382 -11.75 -4.79 -25.32
N LEU A 383 -10.53 -4.86 -24.79
CA LEU A 383 -10.25 -4.84 -23.36
C LEU A 383 -9.51 -3.55 -22.98
N GLY A 384 -10.13 -2.71 -22.17
CA GLY A 384 -9.45 -1.59 -21.51
C GLY A 384 -8.88 -2.01 -20.16
N MET A 385 -7.71 -1.52 -19.81
CA MET A 385 -7.12 -1.72 -18.49
C MET A 385 -6.68 -0.37 -17.91
N THR A 386 -7.03 -0.11 -16.64
CA THR A 386 -6.61 1.12 -15.95
C THR A 386 -6.57 0.91 -14.45
N ALA A 387 -5.75 1.71 -13.76
CA ALA A 387 -5.77 1.80 -12.30
C ALA A 387 -6.68 2.94 -11.81
N THR A 388 -6.89 3.98 -12.61
CA THR A 388 -7.56 5.22 -12.25
C THR A 388 -8.50 5.67 -13.35
N PRO A 389 -9.72 5.11 -13.43
CA PRO A 389 -10.70 5.48 -14.45
C PRO A 389 -11.32 6.87 -14.24
N GLU A 390 -11.19 7.45 -13.02
CA GLU A 390 -11.83 8.71 -12.61
C GLU A 390 -11.01 9.97 -12.98
N ARG A 391 -10.22 9.93 -14.05
CA ARG A 391 -9.46 11.11 -14.46
C ARG A 391 -10.36 12.23 -15.03
N THR A 392 -9.90 13.46 -14.82
CA THR A 392 -10.66 14.71 -15.02
C THR A 392 -10.67 15.27 -16.45
N ASP A 393 -10.17 14.54 -17.43
CA ASP A 393 -10.08 15.01 -18.81
C ASP A 393 -11.40 14.68 -19.55
N ASP A 394 -12.45 15.38 -19.27
CA ASP A 394 -13.78 15.46 -19.97
C ASP A 394 -14.29 14.24 -20.79
N LYS A 395 -13.54 13.15 -20.93
CA LYS A 395 -13.93 11.93 -21.63
C LYS A 395 -14.16 10.76 -20.70
N ASP A 396 -15.33 10.18 -20.81
CA ASP A 396 -15.82 9.07 -20.00
C ASP A 396 -15.28 7.72 -20.52
N VAL A 397 -14.24 7.19 -19.87
CA VAL A 397 -13.69 5.87 -20.21
C VAL A 397 -14.72 4.75 -20.06
N PHE A 398 -15.63 4.85 -19.11
CA PHE A 398 -16.67 3.85 -18.91
C PHE A 398 -17.61 3.77 -20.13
N LYS A 399 -17.97 4.92 -20.70
CA LYS A 399 -18.76 4.99 -21.92
C LYS A 399 -18.04 4.36 -23.12
N ILE A 400 -16.72 4.57 -23.25
CA ILE A 400 -15.91 3.97 -24.32
C ILE A 400 -15.99 2.44 -24.26
N PHE A 401 -16.04 1.87 -23.06
CA PHE A 401 -16.14 0.43 -22.83
C PHE A 401 -17.57 -0.04 -22.47
N ASN A 402 -18.61 0.66 -22.94
CA ASN A 402 -20.03 0.32 -22.79
C ASN A 402 -20.45 0.10 -21.33
N HIS A 403 -19.79 0.76 -20.37
CA HIS A 403 -19.99 0.58 -18.92
C HIS A 403 -19.84 -0.87 -18.44
N GLN A 404 -19.15 -1.74 -19.22
CA GLN A 404 -18.90 -3.13 -18.89
C GLN A 404 -17.62 -3.25 -18.07
N ILE A 405 -17.73 -3.36 -16.74
CA ILE A 405 -16.61 -3.58 -15.84
C ILE A 405 -16.47 -5.08 -15.61
N ALA A 406 -15.43 -5.68 -16.19
CA ALA A 406 -15.12 -7.09 -15.99
C ALA A 406 -14.64 -7.39 -14.56
N TYR A 407 -13.80 -6.50 -14.01
CA TYR A 407 -13.38 -6.61 -12.63
C TYR A 407 -12.85 -5.27 -12.10
N GLU A 408 -13.06 -5.02 -10.82
CA GLU A 408 -12.53 -3.85 -10.13
C GLU A 408 -11.85 -4.27 -8.85
N ILE A 409 -10.56 -3.89 -8.70
CA ILE A 409 -9.80 -4.06 -7.47
C ILE A 409 -8.99 -2.81 -7.18
N ARG A 410 -9.28 -2.19 -6.05
CA ARG A 410 -8.60 -0.99 -5.58
C ARG A 410 -7.43 -1.33 -4.68
N LEU A 411 -6.62 -0.31 -4.34
CA LEU A 411 -5.42 -0.48 -3.50
C LEU A 411 -5.70 -1.27 -2.22
N LYS A 412 -6.78 -0.95 -1.54
CA LYS A 412 -7.19 -1.54 -0.28
C LYS A 412 -7.49 -3.04 -0.41
N ASP A 413 -8.29 -3.42 -1.40
CA ASP A 413 -8.61 -4.83 -1.67
C ASP A 413 -7.36 -5.60 -2.11
N ALA A 414 -6.48 -4.95 -2.89
CA ALA A 414 -5.24 -5.54 -3.34
C ALA A 414 -4.26 -5.82 -2.19
N LEU A 415 -4.25 -4.98 -1.15
CA LEU A 415 -3.50 -5.23 0.08
C LEU A 415 -4.14 -6.33 0.93
N ASP A 416 -5.46 -6.35 1.04
CA ASP A 416 -6.22 -7.37 1.78
C ASP A 416 -6.01 -8.76 1.19
N TYR A 417 -6.03 -8.87 -0.14
CA TYR A 417 -5.74 -10.12 -0.87
C TYR A 417 -4.25 -10.45 -0.98
N ASN A 418 -3.38 -9.69 -0.29
CA ASN A 418 -1.93 -9.88 -0.33
C ASN A 418 -1.37 -9.92 -1.77
N LEU A 419 -1.91 -9.10 -2.68
CA LEU A 419 -1.41 -8.96 -4.05
C LEU A 419 -0.25 -7.98 -4.15
N LEU A 420 -0.16 -7.06 -3.19
CA LEU A 420 0.86 -6.03 -3.11
C LEU A 420 1.80 -6.28 -1.93
N CYS A 421 2.97 -5.67 -1.99
CA CYS A 421 3.88 -5.57 -0.87
C CYS A 421 3.24 -4.67 0.20
N PRO A 422 3.21 -5.07 1.48
CA PRO A 422 2.73 -4.21 2.54
C PRO A 422 3.61 -2.98 2.71
N PHE A 423 3.05 -1.94 3.30
CA PHE A 423 3.77 -0.70 3.59
C PHE A 423 3.63 -0.27 5.05
N HIS A 424 4.64 0.44 5.52
CA HIS A 424 4.63 1.13 6.81
C HIS A 424 4.71 2.63 6.54
N TYR A 425 3.59 3.32 6.76
CA TYR A 425 3.48 4.76 6.55
C TYR A 425 3.73 5.51 7.85
N HIS A 426 4.64 6.46 7.80
CA HIS A 426 4.98 7.32 8.92
C HIS A 426 4.80 8.79 8.51
N GLY A 427 3.80 9.44 9.12
CA GLY A 427 3.60 10.87 9.00
C GLY A 427 4.55 11.59 9.97
N ILE A 428 5.54 12.28 9.44
CA ILE A 428 6.66 12.91 10.17
C ILE A 428 6.49 14.41 10.11
N SER A 429 6.78 15.12 11.21
CA SER A 429 6.77 16.57 11.19
C SER A 429 7.96 17.12 10.41
N ASP A 430 7.71 18.03 9.47
CA ASP A 430 8.78 18.83 8.89
C ASP A 430 9.32 19.81 9.92
N LEU A 431 10.60 20.23 9.77
CA LEU A 431 11.29 21.03 10.77
C LEU A 431 10.61 22.37 11.03
N LYS A 432 10.67 22.84 12.31
CA LYS A 432 10.47 24.23 12.69
C LYS A 432 11.82 24.93 12.70
N ILE A 433 12.03 25.94 11.88
CA ILE A 433 13.21 26.81 11.97
C ILE A 433 12.87 28.00 12.86
N ASN A 434 13.71 28.26 13.88
CA ASN A 434 13.65 29.40 14.77
C ASN A 434 12.36 29.59 15.61
N ASN A 435 11.72 28.53 16.06
CA ASN A 435 10.48 28.57 16.85
C ASN A 435 9.30 29.35 16.22
N GLU A 436 9.43 29.87 15.04
CA GLU A 436 8.33 30.46 14.27
C GLU A 436 7.76 29.40 13.32
N GLU A 437 6.45 29.20 13.39
CA GLU A 437 5.73 28.45 12.36
C GLU A 437 5.88 29.23 11.05
N GLN A 438 6.77 28.76 10.18
CA GLN A 438 6.89 29.38 8.85
C GLN A 438 5.55 29.17 8.12
N LYS A 439 4.88 30.28 7.83
CA LYS A 439 3.64 30.29 7.05
C LYS A 439 3.87 30.04 5.56
N ASP A 440 5.11 30.12 5.08
CA ASP A 440 5.45 29.97 3.67
C ASP A 440 6.43 28.79 3.46
N PHE A 441 5.86 27.60 3.25
CA PHE A 441 6.59 26.39 2.91
C PHE A 441 6.99 26.30 1.43
N SER A 442 6.80 27.36 0.65
CA SER A 442 7.29 27.49 -0.72
C SER A 442 8.71 28.09 -0.77
N ASN A 443 9.26 28.50 0.37
CA ASN A 443 10.57 29.13 0.44
C ASN A 443 11.68 28.13 0.08
N PHE A 444 12.30 28.31 -1.08
CA PHE A 444 13.37 27.48 -1.60
C PHE A 444 14.56 27.31 -0.64
N ALA A 445 14.96 28.39 0.07
CA ALA A 445 16.04 28.35 1.04
C ALA A 445 15.75 27.40 2.20
N TYR A 446 14.49 27.34 2.64
CA TYR A 446 14.03 26.38 3.65
C TYR A 446 14.03 24.95 3.11
N LEU A 447 13.43 24.74 1.94
CA LEU A 447 13.31 23.42 1.32
C LEU A 447 14.66 22.75 1.07
N THR A 448 15.72 23.53 0.93
CA THR A 448 17.08 23.06 0.65
C THR A 448 18.07 23.33 1.79
N SER A 449 17.60 23.69 2.99
CA SER A 449 18.47 23.94 4.15
C SER A 449 19.23 22.68 4.62
N ASP A 450 20.42 22.87 5.19
CA ASP A 450 21.24 21.76 5.70
C ASP A 450 20.58 21.06 6.90
N GLU A 451 19.85 21.83 7.70
CA GLU A 451 19.07 21.31 8.82
C GLU A 451 17.97 20.36 8.34
N ARG A 452 17.26 20.74 7.25
CA ARG A 452 16.23 19.88 6.68
C ARG A 452 16.83 18.62 6.07
N VAL A 453 17.96 18.73 5.36
CA VAL A 453 18.68 17.58 4.82
C VAL A 453 19.09 16.61 5.94
N LYS A 454 19.67 17.12 7.03
CA LYS A 454 20.03 16.29 8.19
C LYS A 454 18.82 15.62 8.83
N HIS A 455 17.70 16.33 8.95
CA HIS A 455 16.47 15.77 9.48
C HIS A 455 15.90 14.65 8.60
N VAL A 456 15.88 14.85 7.28
CA VAL A 456 15.45 13.80 6.33
C VAL A 456 16.35 12.57 6.41
N LEU A 457 17.67 12.77 6.47
CA LEU A 457 18.65 11.69 6.62
C LEU A 457 18.46 10.92 7.93
N GLN A 458 18.31 11.63 9.04
CA GLN A 458 18.06 11.03 10.35
C GLN A 458 16.79 10.17 10.32
N LYS A 459 15.69 10.71 9.80
CA LYS A 459 14.42 9.96 9.71
C LYS A 459 14.51 8.77 8.75
N ALA A 460 15.21 8.91 7.62
CA ALA A 460 15.45 7.79 6.70
C ALA A 460 16.28 6.66 7.33
N GLU A 461 17.16 6.99 8.28
CA GLU A 461 17.93 6.03 9.06
C GLU A 461 17.13 5.41 10.22
N GLU A 462 16.32 6.21 10.93
CA GLU A 462 15.46 5.76 12.03
C GLU A 462 14.42 4.72 11.56
N PHE A 463 13.87 4.92 10.36
CA PHE A 463 12.87 4.02 9.77
C PHE A 463 13.49 3.17 8.66
N LYS A 464 14.05 2.04 9.05
CA LYS A 464 14.77 1.15 8.14
C LYS A 464 13.88 0.58 7.03
N PHE A 465 14.48 0.49 5.85
CA PHE A 465 13.94 -0.19 4.68
C PHE A 465 14.06 -1.73 4.81
N SER A 466 13.26 -2.46 4.03
CA SER A 466 13.39 -3.92 3.89
C SER A 466 14.45 -4.28 2.84
N GLY A 467 15.27 -5.26 3.13
CA GLY A 467 16.31 -5.74 2.23
C GLY A 467 17.73 -5.27 2.57
N GLU A 468 18.70 -5.60 1.73
CA GLU A 468 20.12 -5.41 2.02
C GLU A 468 20.63 -3.97 1.84
N ARG A 469 20.00 -3.20 0.94
CA ARG A 469 20.30 -1.77 0.73
C ARG A 469 19.06 -0.97 0.41
N VAL A 470 19.12 0.33 0.63
CA VAL A 470 18.04 1.23 0.23
C VAL A 470 17.95 1.34 -1.29
N LYS A 471 16.72 1.31 -1.78
CA LYS A 471 16.34 1.59 -3.18
C LYS A 471 15.14 2.50 -3.11
N GLY A 472 15.39 3.81 -3.07
CA GLY A 472 14.38 4.79 -2.68
C GLY A 472 13.99 5.76 -3.77
N LEU A 473 12.77 6.32 -3.62
CA LEU A 473 12.30 7.49 -4.36
C LEU A 473 12.07 8.65 -3.39
N ILE A 474 12.49 9.85 -3.78
CA ILE A 474 12.20 11.09 -3.07
C ILE A 474 11.38 12.00 -3.98
N PHE A 475 10.16 12.33 -3.56
CA PHE A 475 9.27 13.23 -4.28
C PHE A 475 9.42 14.66 -3.76
N CYS A 476 9.90 15.55 -4.63
CA CYS A 476 10.16 16.96 -4.35
C CYS A 476 9.05 17.86 -4.92
N SER A 477 8.97 19.10 -4.42
CA SER A 477 8.00 20.10 -4.87
C SER A 477 8.40 20.77 -6.18
N SER A 478 9.71 20.90 -6.44
CA SER A 478 10.24 21.56 -7.63
C SER A 478 11.50 20.86 -8.17
N VAL A 479 11.82 21.14 -9.43
CA VAL A 479 13.02 20.62 -10.10
C VAL A 479 14.29 21.15 -9.44
N ASP A 480 14.30 22.43 -9.08
CA ASP A 480 15.46 23.07 -8.44
C ASP A 480 15.70 22.49 -7.03
N GLU A 481 14.63 22.24 -6.27
CA GLU A 481 14.72 21.50 -4.98
C GLU A 481 15.35 20.12 -5.19
N ALA A 482 14.84 19.33 -6.15
CA ALA A 482 15.35 17.98 -6.41
C ALA A 482 16.84 18.00 -6.78
N LYS A 483 17.28 18.98 -7.58
CA LYS A 483 18.68 19.15 -7.96
C LYS A 483 19.56 19.44 -6.75
N VAL A 484 19.25 20.49 -5.98
CA VAL A 484 20.05 20.92 -4.83
C VAL A 484 20.07 19.84 -3.74
N LEU A 485 18.93 19.21 -3.46
CA LEU A 485 18.88 18.11 -2.49
C LEU A 485 19.71 16.91 -2.94
N SER A 486 19.69 16.53 -4.23
CA SER A 486 20.54 15.46 -4.75
C SER A 486 22.04 15.76 -4.54
N GLU A 487 22.47 17.00 -4.83
CA GLU A 487 23.85 17.43 -4.61
C GLU A 487 24.24 17.34 -3.12
N LYS A 488 23.39 17.83 -2.21
CA LYS A 488 23.63 17.79 -0.76
C LYS A 488 23.63 16.36 -0.20
N LEU A 489 22.69 15.51 -0.63
CA LEU A 489 22.65 14.11 -0.22
C LEU A 489 23.90 13.34 -0.66
N ASN A 490 24.41 13.63 -1.86
CA ASN A 490 25.67 13.06 -2.34
C ASN A 490 26.88 13.50 -1.48
N GLN A 491 26.88 14.73 -0.93
CA GLN A 491 27.90 15.16 0.04
C GLN A 491 27.83 14.41 1.37
N HIS A 492 26.68 13.82 1.70
CA HIS A 492 26.47 12.94 2.85
C HIS A 492 26.65 11.46 2.52
N ASN A 493 27.44 11.11 1.49
CA ASN A 493 27.78 9.75 1.06
C ASN A 493 26.59 8.91 0.56
N LEU A 494 25.46 9.51 0.23
CA LEU A 494 24.40 8.83 -0.51
C LEU A 494 24.65 8.92 -2.01
N ARG A 495 24.28 7.88 -2.74
CA ARG A 495 24.40 7.83 -4.21
C ARG A 495 23.06 8.22 -4.82
N THR A 496 22.90 9.48 -5.18
CA THR A 496 21.63 10.00 -5.67
C THR A 496 21.73 10.63 -7.06
N THR A 497 20.61 10.69 -7.75
CA THR A 497 20.42 11.46 -8.96
C THR A 497 19.02 12.06 -8.98
N TYR A 498 18.83 13.13 -9.76
CA TYR A 498 17.50 13.69 -9.97
C TYR A 498 17.04 13.51 -11.42
N LEU A 499 15.74 13.33 -11.59
CA LEU A 499 15.10 13.19 -12.90
C LEU A 499 13.93 14.17 -13.02
N THR A 500 13.79 14.74 -14.23
CA THR A 500 12.76 15.73 -14.55
C THR A 500 11.96 15.34 -15.78
N GLY A 501 10.90 16.08 -16.08
CA GLY A 501 10.14 15.94 -17.32
C GLY A 501 11.01 16.07 -18.58
N ALA A 502 12.07 16.88 -18.52
CA ALA A 502 13.01 17.11 -19.62
C ALA A 502 14.10 16.02 -19.74
N SER A 503 14.25 15.11 -18.75
CA SER A 503 15.27 14.04 -18.81
C SER A 503 14.98 13.08 -19.97
N LYS A 504 16.04 12.75 -20.74
CA LYS A 504 15.94 11.84 -21.89
C LYS A 504 15.51 10.43 -21.43
N PRO A 505 14.78 9.66 -22.26
CA PRO A 505 14.33 8.30 -21.92
C PRO A 505 15.49 7.37 -21.53
N GLU A 506 16.63 7.46 -22.21
CA GLU A 506 17.83 6.64 -21.96
C GLU A 506 18.41 6.95 -20.56
N ALA A 507 18.46 8.22 -20.18
CA ALA A 507 18.95 8.63 -18.85
C ALA A 507 18.03 8.15 -17.74
N ARG A 508 16.72 8.14 -17.97
CA ARG A 508 15.74 7.60 -17.02
C ARG A 508 15.92 6.11 -16.81
N LEU A 509 16.13 5.35 -17.90
CA LEU A 509 16.40 3.92 -17.87
C LEU A 509 17.68 3.61 -17.11
N ALA A 510 18.77 4.27 -17.48
CA ALA A 510 20.05 4.05 -16.84
C ALA A 510 19.97 4.34 -15.31
N ALA A 511 19.21 5.35 -14.90
CA ALA A 511 19.00 5.63 -13.47
C ALA A 511 18.17 4.54 -12.79
N VAL A 512 17.13 4.02 -13.45
CA VAL A 512 16.31 2.91 -12.94
C VAL A 512 17.15 1.64 -12.80
N ASP A 513 17.92 1.27 -13.81
CA ASP A 513 18.78 0.09 -13.79
C ASP A 513 19.85 0.17 -12.68
N ARG A 514 20.41 1.37 -12.46
CA ARG A 514 21.36 1.64 -11.37
C ARG A 514 20.70 1.55 -10.00
N LEU A 515 19.44 1.97 -9.85
CA LEU A 515 18.69 1.85 -8.59
C LEU A 515 18.30 0.40 -8.33
N ALA A 516 17.74 -0.29 -9.33
CA ALA A 516 17.25 -1.67 -9.20
C ALA A 516 18.37 -2.70 -9.07
N GLY A 517 19.53 -2.44 -9.69
CA GLY A 517 20.67 -3.36 -9.77
C GLY A 517 21.28 -3.76 -8.43
N ALA A 518 22.28 -4.63 -8.48
CA ALA A 518 23.08 -5.04 -7.34
C ALA A 518 23.90 -3.86 -6.79
N ASP A 519 24.40 -3.99 -5.56
CA ASP A 519 25.27 -2.98 -4.99
C ASP A 519 26.60 -2.90 -5.75
N GLY A 520 27.17 -1.70 -5.86
CA GLY A 520 28.40 -1.44 -6.58
C GLY A 520 28.64 0.06 -6.78
N PRO A 521 29.78 0.45 -7.37
CA PRO A 521 30.16 1.86 -7.55
C PRO A 521 29.15 2.69 -8.37
N GLN A 522 28.41 2.03 -9.27
CA GLN A 522 27.42 2.66 -10.12
C GLN A 522 25.99 2.61 -9.55
N ALA A 523 25.76 1.91 -8.42
CA ALA A 523 24.44 1.79 -7.81
C ALA A 523 23.94 3.15 -7.32
N LEU A 524 22.61 3.34 -7.33
CA LEU A 524 21.94 4.49 -6.72
C LEU A 524 21.17 4.04 -5.48
N ASP A 525 21.17 4.89 -4.47
CA ASP A 525 20.38 4.71 -3.25
C ASP A 525 19.02 5.40 -3.39
N TYR A 526 18.99 6.59 -4.02
CA TYR A 526 17.74 7.30 -4.29
C TYR A 526 17.71 7.97 -5.67
N ILE A 527 16.51 8.05 -6.22
CA ILE A 527 16.18 8.95 -7.32
C ILE A 527 15.25 10.03 -6.81
N LEU A 528 15.65 11.30 -6.96
CA LEU A 528 14.81 12.46 -6.65
C LEU A 528 13.98 12.83 -7.87
N THR A 529 12.72 13.19 -7.68
CA THR A 529 11.82 13.44 -8.80
C THR A 529 10.70 14.42 -8.49
N VAL A 530 10.20 15.06 -9.55
CA VAL A 530 8.98 15.86 -9.55
C VAL A 530 8.08 15.29 -10.64
N ASP A 531 6.91 14.79 -10.33
CA ASP A 531 5.83 14.34 -11.23
C ASP A 531 6.13 13.25 -12.30
N ILE A 532 7.39 12.92 -12.62
CA ILE A 532 7.71 12.00 -13.73
C ILE A 532 7.48 10.51 -13.41
N PHE A 533 7.49 10.13 -12.15
CA PHE A 533 7.22 8.76 -11.71
C PHE A 533 5.74 8.53 -11.34
N ASN A 534 4.86 9.48 -11.64
CA ASN A 534 3.42 9.28 -11.48
C ASN A 534 2.91 8.15 -12.39
N GLU A 535 3.55 7.94 -13.56
CA GLU A 535 3.14 6.93 -14.55
C GLU A 535 4.35 6.31 -15.29
N GLY A 536 4.26 5.03 -15.61
CA GLY A 536 5.08 4.38 -16.64
C GLY A 536 6.51 3.98 -16.29
N VAL A 537 6.96 4.09 -15.05
CA VAL A 537 8.23 3.49 -14.58
C VAL A 537 7.92 2.41 -13.57
N ASP A 538 8.50 1.26 -13.76
CA ASP A 538 8.31 0.09 -12.92
C ASP A 538 9.63 -0.29 -12.23
N ILE A 539 9.68 -0.11 -10.92
CA ILE A 539 10.82 -0.50 -10.10
C ILE A 539 10.28 -1.30 -8.91
N PRO A 540 10.06 -2.61 -9.07
CA PRO A 540 9.54 -3.45 -8.00
C PRO A 540 10.39 -3.44 -6.73
N GLU A 541 11.68 -3.21 -6.87
CA GLU A 541 12.68 -3.24 -5.82
C GLU A 541 12.63 -2.05 -4.85
N ILE A 542 11.84 -0.98 -5.14
CA ILE A 542 11.71 0.17 -4.24
C ILE A 542 11.25 -0.30 -2.86
N ASN A 543 12.04 0.04 -1.83
CA ASN A 543 11.80 -0.35 -0.45
C ASN A 543 11.66 0.86 0.50
N GLN A 544 11.92 2.08 0.02
CA GLN A 544 11.65 3.31 0.77
C GLN A 544 11.14 4.42 -0.18
N VAL A 545 10.13 5.15 0.28
CA VAL A 545 9.55 6.31 -0.45
C VAL A 545 9.49 7.49 0.51
N ILE A 546 10.03 8.64 0.09
CA ILE A 546 10.04 9.86 0.89
C ILE A 546 9.26 10.95 0.15
N PHE A 547 8.25 11.51 0.81
CA PHE A 547 7.49 12.66 0.32
C PHE A 547 7.96 13.92 1.02
N LEU A 548 8.56 14.85 0.25
CA LEU A 548 8.97 16.17 0.71
C LEU A 548 8.06 17.29 0.18
N ARG A 549 6.92 16.90 -0.36
CA ARG A 549 5.93 17.80 -0.95
C ARG A 549 4.52 17.53 -0.41
N PRO A 550 3.64 18.56 -0.38
CA PRO A 550 2.26 18.38 0.07
C PRO A 550 1.48 17.42 -0.84
N THR A 551 0.61 16.61 -0.26
CA THR A 551 -0.37 15.81 -1.00
C THR A 551 -1.43 16.73 -1.60
N GLN A 552 -1.43 16.89 -2.91
CA GLN A 552 -2.39 17.73 -3.64
C GLN A 552 -3.60 16.96 -4.16
N SER A 553 -3.45 15.64 -4.38
CA SER A 553 -4.48 14.77 -4.91
C SER A 553 -4.31 13.35 -4.37
N PRO A 554 -5.39 12.74 -3.83
CA PRO A 554 -5.35 11.34 -3.40
C PRO A 554 -4.98 10.37 -4.53
N ILE A 555 -5.37 10.67 -5.77
CA ILE A 555 -5.06 9.86 -6.95
C ILE A 555 -3.57 9.85 -7.22
N ILE A 556 -2.94 11.05 -7.27
CA ILE A 556 -1.50 11.17 -7.51
C ILE A 556 -0.70 10.50 -6.40
N PHE A 557 -1.07 10.72 -5.14
CA PHE A 557 -0.44 10.10 -3.98
C PHE A 557 -0.51 8.57 -4.07
N THR A 558 -1.68 8.02 -4.34
CA THR A 558 -1.87 6.56 -4.49
C THR A 558 -1.07 5.99 -5.67
N GLN A 559 -0.94 6.73 -6.78
CA GLN A 559 -0.13 6.31 -7.92
C GLN A 559 1.36 6.29 -7.58
N GLN A 560 1.86 7.29 -6.87
CA GLN A 560 3.25 7.36 -6.40
C GLN A 560 3.55 6.26 -5.38
N LEU A 561 2.66 6.09 -4.41
CA LEU A 561 2.70 5.02 -3.44
C LEU A 561 2.76 3.65 -4.11
N GLY A 562 1.87 3.42 -5.08
CA GLY A 562 1.76 2.15 -5.82
C GLY A 562 3.03 1.73 -6.56
N ARG A 563 3.98 2.64 -6.81
CA ARG A 563 5.27 2.30 -7.42
C ARG A 563 6.14 1.44 -6.49
N GLY A 564 6.11 1.76 -5.18
CA GLY A 564 6.80 0.97 -4.17
C GLY A 564 6.08 -0.31 -3.76
N LEU A 565 4.79 -0.46 -4.06
CA LEU A 565 4.01 -1.58 -3.52
C LEU A 565 4.08 -2.88 -4.32
N ARG A 566 4.95 -2.99 -5.33
CA ARG A 566 5.16 -4.27 -6.03
C ARG A 566 5.98 -5.23 -5.19
N LYS A 567 5.64 -6.50 -5.25
CA LYS A 567 6.45 -7.54 -4.62
C LYS A 567 7.74 -7.77 -5.40
N ALA A 568 8.85 -7.86 -4.68
CA ALA A 568 10.15 -8.20 -5.23
C ALA A 568 10.88 -9.19 -4.32
N ALA A 569 11.81 -9.96 -4.87
CA ALA A 569 12.61 -10.87 -4.08
C ALA A 569 13.47 -10.11 -3.05
N GLY A 570 13.45 -10.56 -1.80
CA GLY A 570 14.19 -9.93 -0.71
C GLY A 570 13.56 -8.65 -0.16
N LYS A 571 12.33 -8.30 -0.59
CA LYS A 571 11.57 -7.17 -0.08
C LYS A 571 10.32 -7.66 0.65
N GLU A 572 10.23 -7.42 1.94
CA GLU A 572 9.08 -7.80 2.78
C GLU A 572 8.05 -6.69 2.91
N TYR A 573 8.50 -5.42 2.94
CA TYR A 573 7.67 -4.23 3.08
C TYR A 573 8.32 -3.02 2.41
N VAL A 574 7.55 -1.93 2.34
CA VAL A 574 8.01 -0.61 1.91
C VAL A 574 7.80 0.39 3.04
N VAL A 575 8.81 1.18 3.34
CA VAL A 575 8.69 2.30 4.28
C VAL A 575 8.33 3.57 3.52
N ILE A 576 7.35 4.30 4.03
CA ILE A 576 6.89 5.55 3.47
C ILE A 576 7.05 6.63 4.53
N LEU A 577 7.89 7.60 4.25
CA LEU A 577 8.14 8.76 5.09
C LEU A 577 7.47 9.97 4.44
N ASP A 578 6.45 10.52 5.08
CA ASP A 578 5.73 11.69 4.58
C ASP A 578 5.99 12.87 5.51
N PHE A 579 6.77 13.86 5.02
CA PHE A 579 7.14 15.05 5.78
C PHE A 579 6.02 16.08 5.68
N ILE A 580 5.21 16.12 6.72
CA ILE A 580 3.98 16.90 6.78
C ILE A 580 4.20 18.22 7.51
N ALA A 581 4.15 19.30 6.76
CA ALA A 581 4.11 20.66 7.28
C ALA A 581 2.65 21.13 7.48
N ASN A 582 2.46 22.42 7.73
CA ASN A 582 1.14 22.99 8.01
C ASN A 582 0.38 23.31 6.68
N TYR A 583 0.02 22.29 5.92
CA TYR A 583 -0.69 22.46 4.66
C TYR A 583 -2.22 22.40 4.86
N GLU A 584 -2.96 23.27 4.16
CA GLU A 584 -4.42 23.31 4.22
C GLU A 584 -5.10 21.98 3.81
N LYS A 585 -4.45 21.24 2.91
CA LYS A 585 -5.00 20.00 2.31
C LYS A 585 -4.51 18.71 2.98
N ASN A 586 -3.94 18.76 4.17
CA ASN A 586 -3.49 17.56 4.89
C ASN A 586 -4.62 16.54 5.11
N TYR A 587 -5.89 16.96 5.11
CA TYR A 587 -7.05 16.07 5.15
C TYR A 587 -7.15 15.11 3.96
N LEU A 588 -6.43 15.35 2.86
CA LEU A 588 -6.38 14.44 1.71
C LEU A 588 -5.53 13.19 1.99
N ILE A 589 -4.62 13.24 2.96
CA ILE A 589 -3.77 12.10 3.32
C ILE A 589 -4.62 10.92 3.80
N PRO A 590 -5.51 11.05 4.80
CA PRO A 590 -6.38 9.96 5.21
C PRO A 590 -7.33 9.48 4.08
N VAL A 591 -7.81 10.37 3.21
CA VAL A 591 -8.61 9.97 2.03
C VAL A 591 -7.80 9.07 1.09
N ALA A 592 -6.54 9.44 0.82
CA ALA A 592 -5.65 8.68 -0.05
C ALA A 592 -5.26 7.31 0.53
N LEU A 593 -4.96 7.26 1.83
CA LEU A 593 -4.56 6.04 2.52
C LEU A 593 -5.72 5.05 2.71
N SER A 594 -6.92 5.56 3.03
CA SER A 594 -8.11 4.71 3.19
C SER A 594 -8.74 4.32 1.85
N GLY A 595 -8.55 5.15 0.82
CA GLY A 595 -9.31 5.05 -0.43
C GLY A 595 -10.80 5.38 -0.26
N ASP A 596 -11.21 5.98 0.85
CA ASP A 596 -12.59 6.37 1.14
C ASP A 596 -12.88 7.76 0.57
N ASN A 597 -13.65 7.81 -0.51
CA ASN A 597 -14.06 9.04 -1.18
C ASN A 597 -15.39 9.60 -0.67
N SER A 598 -15.90 9.12 0.46
CA SER A 598 -17.10 9.70 1.10
C SER A 598 -16.87 11.13 1.58
N TYR A 599 -15.60 11.49 1.81
CA TYR A 599 -15.19 12.73 2.47
C TYR A 599 -15.88 12.95 3.81
N ASP A 600 -16.25 11.85 4.46
CA ASP A 600 -16.78 11.88 5.82
C ASP A 600 -15.67 12.21 6.81
N LYS A 601 -15.87 13.27 7.61
CA LYS A 601 -14.87 13.74 8.56
C LYS A 601 -14.59 12.73 9.67
N ASP A 602 -15.62 11.98 10.10
CA ASP A 602 -15.47 11.00 11.17
C ASP A 602 -14.69 9.77 10.70
N SER A 603 -14.91 9.33 9.44
CA SER A 603 -14.09 8.30 8.80
C SER A 603 -12.63 8.73 8.68
N MET A 604 -12.36 9.97 8.27
CA MET A 604 -11.00 10.52 8.20
C MET A 604 -10.35 10.61 9.58
N ARG A 605 -11.06 11.13 10.61
CA ARG A 605 -10.57 11.17 11.99
C ARG A 605 -10.28 9.76 12.52
N LYS A 606 -11.19 8.81 12.25
CA LYS A 606 -11.01 7.41 12.63
C LYS A 606 -9.72 6.82 12.07
N LEU A 607 -9.37 7.09 10.80
CA LEU A 607 -8.11 6.66 10.23
C LEU A 607 -6.90 7.29 10.95
N VAL A 608 -6.94 8.60 11.18
CA VAL A 608 -5.83 9.33 11.83
C VAL A 608 -5.63 8.87 13.27
N MET A 609 -6.72 8.58 14.00
CA MET A 609 -6.67 8.15 15.40
C MET A 609 -6.37 6.67 15.57
N LEU A 610 -6.91 5.82 14.71
CA LEU A 610 -6.78 4.36 14.81
C LEU A 610 -5.70 3.79 13.90
N GLY A 611 -5.27 4.53 12.87
CA GLY A 611 -4.14 4.20 12.00
C GLY A 611 -4.11 2.74 11.58
N THR A 612 -3.16 2.00 12.12
CA THR A 612 -2.93 0.58 11.86
C THR A 612 -4.16 -0.32 12.05
N LYS A 613 -5.11 0.05 12.94
CA LYS A 613 -6.33 -0.73 13.21
C LYS A 613 -7.33 -0.74 12.04
N VAL A 614 -7.22 0.18 11.09
CA VAL A 614 -8.18 0.33 9.98
C VAL A 614 -7.56 0.10 8.60
N ILE A 615 -6.27 -0.16 8.52
CA ILE A 615 -5.57 -0.49 7.25
C ILE A 615 -5.50 -2.01 7.09
N PRO A 616 -5.85 -2.57 5.91
CA PRO A 616 -5.85 -4.02 5.69
C PRO A 616 -4.44 -4.62 5.57
N GLY A 617 -4.37 -5.94 5.69
CA GLY A 617 -3.15 -6.73 5.52
C GLY A 617 -2.06 -6.39 6.53
N ALA A 618 -0.81 -6.58 6.17
CA ALA A 618 0.35 -6.31 7.02
C ALA A 618 0.77 -4.82 7.04
N SER A 619 0.05 -3.95 6.34
CA SER A 619 0.36 -2.52 6.29
C SER A 619 0.00 -1.81 7.58
N THR A 620 0.75 -0.73 7.89
CA THR A 620 0.54 0.11 9.07
C THR A 620 0.54 1.59 8.70
N VAL A 621 -0.16 2.39 9.50
CA VAL A 621 -0.19 3.85 9.38
C VAL A 621 -0.01 4.45 10.75
N GLU A 622 1.03 5.24 10.91
CA GLU A 622 1.34 5.96 12.15
C GLU A 622 1.66 7.43 11.86
N PHE A 623 1.32 8.30 12.80
CA PHE A 623 1.61 9.72 12.73
C PHE A 623 2.33 10.16 14.00
N GLU A 624 3.38 10.95 13.89
CA GLU A 624 3.92 11.70 15.01
C GLU A 624 2.81 12.54 15.65
N LYS A 625 2.85 12.73 16.97
CA LYS A 625 1.79 13.44 17.69
C LYS A 625 1.45 14.81 17.10
N VAL A 626 2.48 15.60 16.81
CA VAL A 626 2.33 16.94 16.22
C VAL A 626 1.67 16.88 14.83
N VAL A 627 2.04 15.88 14.02
CA VAL A 627 1.46 15.68 12.68
C VAL A 627 0.01 15.24 12.77
N ARG A 628 -0.29 14.32 13.68
CA ARG A 628 -1.65 13.87 13.93
C ARG A 628 -2.58 15.04 14.28
N ASP A 629 -2.13 15.91 15.17
CA ASP A 629 -2.90 17.10 15.58
C ASP A 629 -3.12 18.04 14.39
N ARG A 630 -2.11 18.29 13.55
CA ARG A 630 -2.22 19.09 12.31
C ARG A 630 -3.19 18.49 11.30
N VAL A 631 -3.15 17.18 11.10
CA VAL A 631 -4.06 16.51 10.16
C VAL A 631 -5.50 16.57 10.68
N LEU A 632 -5.71 16.39 11.99
CA LEU A 632 -7.04 16.54 12.61
C LEU A 632 -7.57 17.96 12.47
N GLU A 633 -6.76 18.98 12.73
CA GLU A 633 -7.12 20.39 12.53
C GLU A 633 -7.46 20.66 11.05
N SER A 634 -6.67 20.14 10.11
CA SER A 634 -6.96 20.25 8.67
C SER A 634 -8.31 19.58 8.31
N ILE A 635 -8.66 18.43 8.91
CA ILE A 635 -9.95 17.77 8.72
C ILE A 635 -11.08 18.66 9.25
N ASP A 636 -10.90 19.26 10.43
CA ASP A 636 -11.90 20.13 11.06
C ASP A 636 -12.18 21.37 10.21
N ASN A 637 -11.13 21.97 9.64
CA ASN A 637 -11.22 23.17 8.80
C ASN A 637 -11.58 22.84 7.33
N ALA A 638 -11.50 21.57 6.89
CA ALA A 638 -11.76 21.18 5.52
C ALA A 638 -13.21 21.44 5.11
N ARG A 639 -13.37 22.06 3.95
CA ARG A 639 -14.69 22.22 3.31
C ARG A 639 -15.03 20.95 2.50
N THR A 640 -15.34 19.86 3.20
CA THR A 640 -15.67 18.55 2.58
C THR A 640 -17.09 18.46 2.02
N ASN A 641 -17.81 19.57 2.02
CA ASN A 641 -19.15 19.65 1.51
C ASN A 641 -19.31 20.91 0.64
N THR A 642 -18.88 20.82 -0.61
CA THR A 642 -19.02 21.87 -1.63
C THR A 642 -19.87 21.35 -2.78
N VAL A 643 -20.54 22.24 -3.51
CA VAL A 643 -21.30 21.88 -4.70
C VAL A 643 -20.42 21.22 -5.76
N GLU A 644 -19.17 21.67 -5.87
CA GLU A 644 -18.19 21.11 -6.79
C GLU A 644 -17.89 19.64 -6.45
N LEU A 645 -17.66 19.34 -5.18
CA LEU A 645 -17.40 17.98 -4.71
C LEU A 645 -18.62 17.06 -4.92
N LEU A 646 -19.84 17.56 -4.64
CA LEU A 646 -21.09 16.84 -4.92
C LEU A 646 -21.23 16.54 -6.42
N ARG A 647 -20.97 17.51 -7.27
CA ARG A 647 -21.03 17.35 -8.74
C ARG A 647 -19.98 16.36 -9.26
N THR A 648 -18.75 16.47 -8.78
CA THR A 648 -17.66 15.58 -9.17
C THR A 648 -17.96 14.14 -8.78
N SER A 649 -18.41 13.89 -7.55
CA SER A 649 -18.78 12.57 -7.09
C SER A 649 -19.99 12.01 -7.84
N TYR A 650 -21.01 12.82 -8.04
CA TYR A 650 -22.19 12.46 -8.85
C TYR A 650 -21.78 12.05 -10.28
N GLN A 651 -20.97 12.88 -10.94
CA GLN A 651 -20.56 12.62 -12.33
C GLN A 651 -19.72 11.35 -12.43
N ALA A 652 -18.83 11.09 -11.46
CA ALA A 652 -18.02 9.87 -11.43
C ALA A 652 -18.89 8.61 -11.35
N ILE A 653 -19.94 8.63 -10.52
CA ILE A 653 -20.85 7.48 -10.37
C ILE A 653 -21.76 7.35 -11.61
N LYS A 654 -22.28 8.48 -12.14
CA LYS A 654 -23.07 8.49 -13.37
C LYS A 654 -22.28 7.87 -14.53
N ASN A 655 -21.03 8.28 -14.71
CA ASN A 655 -20.15 7.75 -15.76
C ASN A 655 -19.92 6.25 -15.57
N LYS A 656 -19.71 5.79 -14.33
CA LYS A 656 -19.51 4.38 -14.01
C LYS A 656 -20.74 3.53 -14.32
N LEU A 657 -21.94 4.01 -14.00
CA LEU A 657 -23.20 3.29 -14.14
C LEU A 657 -23.83 3.42 -15.54
N GLY A 658 -23.47 4.46 -16.31
CA GLY A 658 -24.12 4.79 -17.60
C GLY A 658 -25.57 5.26 -17.46
N ARG A 659 -26.01 5.61 -16.25
CA ARG A 659 -27.34 6.11 -15.94
C ARG A 659 -27.30 7.14 -14.81
N ILE A 660 -28.36 7.87 -14.61
CA ILE A 660 -28.53 8.73 -13.42
C ILE A 660 -28.48 7.83 -12.18
N PRO A 661 -27.55 8.08 -11.23
CA PRO A 661 -27.46 7.30 -10.00
C PRO A 661 -28.69 7.48 -9.11
N ASN A 662 -29.09 6.42 -8.41
CA ASN A 662 -29.95 6.53 -7.25
C ASN A 662 -29.10 6.84 -6.00
N LEU A 663 -29.69 7.36 -4.93
CA LEU A 663 -28.95 7.64 -3.69
C LEU A 663 -28.26 6.41 -3.12
N VAL A 664 -28.85 5.23 -3.26
CA VAL A 664 -28.28 3.95 -2.80
C VAL A 664 -27.04 3.53 -3.60
N ASP A 665 -26.83 4.07 -4.80
CA ASP A 665 -25.66 3.74 -5.62
C ASP A 665 -24.37 4.40 -5.09
N PHE A 666 -24.47 5.46 -4.30
CA PHE A 666 -23.29 6.19 -3.82
C PHE A 666 -22.40 5.35 -2.90
N TYR A 667 -22.99 4.62 -1.97
CA TYR A 667 -22.25 3.82 -1.00
C TYR A 667 -21.44 2.67 -1.63
N PRO A 668 -22.04 1.75 -2.43
CA PRO A 668 -21.30 0.62 -3.01
C PRO A 668 -20.27 1.05 -4.07
N HIS A 669 -20.41 2.26 -4.62
CA HIS A 669 -19.47 2.80 -5.62
C HIS A 669 -18.47 3.80 -5.03
N ASN A 670 -18.32 3.85 -3.70
CA ASN A 670 -17.37 4.70 -2.99
C ASN A 670 -17.53 6.19 -3.36
N GLY A 671 -18.79 6.64 -3.46
CA GLY A 671 -19.12 8.02 -3.71
C GLY A 671 -19.23 8.83 -2.43
N ILE A 672 -19.47 10.13 -2.58
CA ILE A 672 -19.73 11.03 -1.45
C ILE A 672 -20.92 10.53 -0.63
N ASP A 673 -20.90 10.79 0.67
CA ASP A 673 -22.05 10.46 1.52
C ASP A 673 -23.32 11.15 1.01
N ALA A 674 -24.33 10.33 0.66
CA ALA A 674 -25.57 10.80 0.05
C ALA A 674 -26.35 11.79 0.93
N VAL A 675 -26.17 11.76 2.26
CA VAL A 675 -26.79 12.71 3.20
C VAL A 675 -26.37 14.14 2.89
N LYS A 676 -25.20 14.35 2.34
CA LYS A 676 -24.68 15.68 1.98
C LYS A 676 -25.52 16.43 0.94
N PHE A 677 -26.34 15.74 0.13
CA PHE A 677 -27.27 16.39 -0.79
C PHE A 677 -28.43 17.10 -0.07
N PHE A 678 -28.73 16.74 1.15
CA PHE A 678 -29.90 17.21 1.92
C PHE A 678 -29.58 18.30 2.92
N GLU A 679 -28.36 18.78 2.99
CA GLU A 679 -27.98 19.81 3.95
C GLU A 679 -28.70 21.15 3.69
N LYS A 680 -29.16 21.83 4.76
CA LYS A 680 -29.92 23.10 4.70
C LYS A 680 -29.21 24.22 3.92
N LYS A 681 -27.89 24.23 3.87
CA LYS A 681 -27.13 25.22 3.07
C LYS A 681 -27.38 25.15 1.58
N TRP A 682 -27.97 24.08 1.09
CA TRP A 682 -28.30 23.89 -0.32
C TRP A 682 -29.69 24.39 -0.72
N ALA A 683 -30.24 25.37 0.00
CA ALA A 683 -31.54 25.96 -0.28
C ALA A 683 -31.71 26.41 -1.74
N HIS A 684 -30.63 26.74 -2.47
CA HIS A 684 -30.66 27.17 -3.86
C HIS A 684 -31.04 26.06 -4.87
N TYR A 685 -31.06 24.78 -4.45
CA TYR A 685 -31.68 23.68 -5.21
C TYR A 685 -32.67 22.87 -4.35
N GLY A 686 -33.18 23.44 -3.27
CA GLY A 686 -34.21 22.84 -2.42
C GLY A 686 -33.73 21.81 -1.43
N SER A 687 -32.43 21.69 -1.16
CA SER A 687 -31.82 20.74 -0.20
C SER A 687 -32.34 19.32 -0.38
N SER A 688 -32.46 18.88 -1.62
CA SER A 688 -32.92 17.55 -2.01
C SER A 688 -32.10 17.00 -3.19
N TYR A 689 -32.02 15.69 -3.30
CA TYR A 689 -31.33 15.06 -4.44
C TYR A 689 -32.08 15.36 -5.77
N TYR A 690 -33.41 15.37 -5.74
CA TYR A 690 -34.19 15.79 -6.87
C TYR A 690 -33.88 17.22 -7.32
N GLY A 691 -33.85 18.17 -6.39
CA GLY A 691 -33.50 19.55 -6.68
C GLY A 691 -32.04 19.70 -7.22
N PHE A 692 -31.13 18.90 -6.73
CA PHE A 692 -29.76 18.82 -7.27
C PHE A 692 -29.79 18.33 -8.74
N LEU A 693 -30.50 17.24 -9.03
CA LEU A 693 -30.66 16.72 -10.39
C LEU A 693 -31.32 17.75 -11.33
N ALA A 694 -32.43 18.35 -10.92
CA ALA A 694 -33.13 19.36 -11.71
C ALA A 694 -32.24 20.57 -12.07
N LYS A 695 -31.26 20.91 -11.20
CA LYS A 695 -30.37 22.04 -11.43
C LYS A 695 -29.13 21.69 -12.22
N TYR A 696 -28.52 20.51 -11.98
CA TYR A 696 -27.18 20.17 -12.48
C TYR A 696 -27.17 19.05 -13.52
N GLU A 697 -28.26 18.26 -13.63
CA GLU A 697 -28.36 17.17 -14.59
C GLU A 697 -29.14 17.58 -15.85
N ARG A 698 -28.43 17.61 -16.99
CA ARG A 698 -29.04 18.07 -18.27
C ARG A 698 -30.08 17.10 -18.85
N GLU A 699 -29.94 15.81 -18.55
CA GLU A 699 -30.79 14.73 -19.07
C GLU A 699 -32.00 14.47 -18.17
N PHE A 700 -32.10 15.18 -17.05
CA PHE A 700 -33.17 15.00 -16.08
C PHE A 700 -34.42 15.73 -16.52
N PRO A 701 -35.55 15.02 -16.77
CA PRO A 701 -36.80 15.68 -17.18
C PRO A 701 -37.32 16.56 -16.03
N ALA A 702 -37.52 17.82 -16.31
CA ALA A 702 -38.12 18.76 -15.37
C ALA A 702 -39.60 18.41 -15.14
N VAL A 703 -39.89 17.52 -14.21
CA VAL A 703 -41.23 17.18 -13.75
C VAL A 703 -41.47 17.89 -12.42
N SER A 704 -42.53 18.63 -12.30
CA SER A 704 -42.91 19.26 -11.03
C SER A 704 -43.50 18.22 -10.08
N TYR A 705 -42.74 17.85 -9.05
CA TYR A 705 -43.23 16.98 -7.97
C TYR A 705 -43.61 17.80 -6.72
N SER A 706 -44.61 17.32 -5.98
CA SER A 706 -44.82 17.86 -4.64
C SER A 706 -43.69 17.52 -3.70
N ARG A 707 -43.40 18.34 -2.69
CA ARG A 707 -42.33 18.09 -1.67
C ARG A 707 -42.40 16.70 -1.05
N ARG A 708 -43.57 16.06 -0.95
CA ARG A 708 -43.73 14.68 -0.47
C ARG A 708 -43.28 13.63 -1.49
N GLN A 709 -43.35 13.94 -2.77
CA GLN A 709 -42.90 13.07 -3.87
C GLN A 709 -41.37 13.21 -4.07
N GLU A 710 -40.81 14.40 -3.82
CA GLU A 710 -39.38 14.66 -3.84
C GLU A 710 -38.61 13.94 -2.72
N ALA A 711 -39.28 13.68 -1.59
CA ALA A 711 -38.69 13.00 -0.41
C ALA A 711 -38.73 11.46 -0.51
N ARG A 712 -39.44 10.90 -1.49
CA ARG A 712 -39.47 9.47 -1.81
C ARG A 712 -38.55 9.14 -2.97
#